data_90e2b1a8f43079f6fe1be9aa7a7c6b84
#
_entry.id   90e2b1a8f43079f6fe1be9aa7a7c6b84
#
_cell.length_a   1.000
_cell.length_b   1.000
_cell.length_c   1.000
_cell.angle_alpha   90.00
_cell.angle_beta   90.00
_cell.angle_gamma   90.00
#
_symmetry.space_group_name_H-M   'P 1'
#
loop_
_entity.id
_entity.type
_entity.pdbx_description
1 polymer ?
#
loop_
_entity_poly.entity_id
_entity_poly.type
_entity_poly.pdbx_seq_one_letter_code
_entity_poly.pdbx_strand_id
1 'polypeptide(L)'
;MSGRDVFVGRQRELDVLTRAVEGGARLLTVTGPGGVGKSRLVREGLLALRDSHEDMVPSVLCELGETSTLEGLVDRVVDALGGSGARRKDLTRLLAQRAPVVLVLDPFDRLVVHAAVLSEWLRAVPALAIVAVSRQVLRLPEEVVLDVPAITDEPTAVRLFEAIAERHRPGFALSDADRPAAAAIVRELDGLPLAIELAASRMAVMSPQALLHRLRNRFDVLRRGSAEGARHHALEASIAWSMELLGPAARDALAQCTVFRGGFTIEAAEAVVRIDPAPAAQAGSGDVLDLLQSLRERSLLTVTEPSTVGELRLHLGQSVRAFVEPSLTEPQRDAAEDRHARHYVERAEGWAKEASQRDGWRARARIAAERDNLLAVVERILGRPNVSSRSADRALRALVALGPVLLREGSLEITRSHLERGLSVAQGSGADPRLQARALLLRAEVKTRVGDLEGADRDLAEAMVLAHHTGQLDVEGRALVLAARLSTTRREPSRATLALDRAESIAREQRDETLALACLGARGALLLHARDLAGAELHFEEGLARAKRGADVSAEIAFARRLAYLDLAHERAGAARERLEHAARLAAREHEPRAEILGAVPLAIALALESGAGDRFAASMTLLEEATRRAGESGLPTFEPVARGFLGLFHAARSERGEARLLLGEVTSEDAPRRAADVDVVLLLALARIESHANRREAAKKLVTRALARADATIDSALVAFLGDDPLALDTAHRSALVSLLLLVRASPTPLGSVPPPAESRPVLALGPGALWFRVASEPRVDLSRRKPLRLILDRLAAPSDKTHLAWDDLLEAGWPGERMRADAGAHRVRVAVSTLRKMGLRDVLRTEESGYRIDPAFEIQRSE
;
A
#
# COMPACT_ATOMS: atom_id res chain seq x y z
N MET A 1 15.44 -21.66 -26.51
CA MET A 1 15.42 -21.13 -25.11
C MET A 1 14.03 -21.44 -24.57
N SER A 2 13.91 -22.53 -23.82
CA SER A 2 12.61 -22.95 -23.22
C SER A 2 12.21 -21.91 -22.17
N GLY A 3 10.98 -21.38 -22.27
CA GLY A 3 10.45 -20.42 -21.34
C GLY A 3 10.43 -20.99 -19.93
N ARG A 4 11.30 -20.48 -19.05
CA ARG A 4 11.14 -20.73 -17.62
C ARG A 4 9.75 -20.20 -17.22
N ASP A 5 8.95 -21.08 -16.71
CA ASP A 5 7.64 -20.72 -16.18
C ASP A 5 7.80 -19.66 -15.09
N VAL A 6 6.88 -18.67 -15.05
CA VAL A 6 6.92 -17.56 -14.10
C VAL A 6 6.71 -18.11 -12.67
N PHE A 7 7.73 -18.02 -11.80
CA PHE A 7 7.65 -18.38 -10.38
C PHE A 7 7.96 -17.14 -9.54
N VAL A 8 6.99 -16.66 -8.76
CA VAL A 8 7.06 -15.37 -8.06
C VAL A 8 6.61 -15.53 -6.61
N GLY A 9 7.37 -14.94 -5.68
CA GLY A 9 6.91 -14.68 -4.31
C GLY A 9 6.83 -15.87 -3.36
N ARG A 10 7.69 -16.89 -3.53
CA ARG A 10 7.71 -18.11 -2.69
C ARG A 10 9.07 -18.40 -2.08
N GLN A 11 9.92 -17.38 -1.92
CA GLN A 11 11.28 -17.58 -1.44
C GLN A 11 11.30 -18.16 -0.01
N ARG A 12 10.41 -17.68 0.87
CA ARG A 12 10.31 -18.16 2.25
C ARG A 12 9.93 -19.64 2.30
N GLU A 13 8.96 -20.06 1.52
CA GLU A 13 8.50 -21.45 1.46
C GLU A 13 9.55 -22.35 0.81
N LEU A 14 10.27 -21.84 -0.21
CA LEU A 14 11.42 -22.55 -0.78
C LEU A 14 12.52 -22.76 0.27
N ASP A 15 12.89 -21.72 1.01
CA ASP A 15 13.91 -21.79 2.06
C ASP A 15 13.53 -22.74 3.19
N VAL A 16 12.24 -22.85 3.52
CA VAL A 16 11.74 -23.83 4.52
C VAL A 16 11.82 -25.25 3.97
N LEU A 17 11.40 -25.46 2.71
CA LEU A 17 11.44 -26.76 2.06
C LEU A 17 12.89 -27.26 1.95
N THR A 18 13.81 -26.42 1.44
CA THR A 18 15.23 -26.76 1.29
C THR A 18 15.86 -27.09 2.63
N ARG A 19 15.65 -26.24 3.64
CA ARG A 19 16.17 -26.50 5.01
C ARG A 19 15.60 -27.76 5.63
N ALA A 20 14.33 -28.09 5.39
CA ALA A 20 13.73 -29.32 5.91
C ALA A 20 14.37 -30.55 5.28
N VAL A 21 14.61 -30.54 3.97
CA VAL A 21 15.25 -31.65 3.24
C VAL A 21 16.71 -31.78 3.65
N GLU A 22 17.47 -30.68 3.69
CA GLU A 22 18.88 -30.65 4.10
C GLU A 22 19.06 -31.00 5.58
N GLY A 23 18.14 -30.59 6.43
CA GLY A 23 18.09 -30.89 7.87
C GLY A 23 17.72 -32.34 8.19
N GLY A 24 17.51 -33.18 7.19
CA GLY A 24 17.24 -34.62 7.37
C GLY A 24 15.78 -34.94 7.76
N ALA A 25 14.83 -34.06 7.45
CA ALA A 25 13.41 -34.39 7.60
C ALA A 25 13.07 -35.62 6.75
N ARG A 26 12.62 -36.69 7.40
CA ARG A 26 12.34 -37.95 6.73
C ARG A 26 10.99 -38.02 6.06
N LEU A 27 10.00 -37.25 6.56
CA LEU A 27 8.67 -37.08 5.97
C LEU A 27 8.32 -35.60 6.00
N LEU A 28 8.24 -34.98 4.84
CA LEU A 28 7.77 -33.60 4.67
C LEU A 28 6.42 -33.63 3.94
N THR A 29 5.38 -33.11 4.58
CA THR A 29 4.07 -32.95 3.93
C THR A 29 3.86 -31.49 3.55
N VAL A 30 3.75 -31.24 2.25
CA VAL A 30 3.48 -29.89 1.71
C VAL A 30 1.96 -29.73 1.58
N THR A 31 1.38 -28.91 2.47
CA THR A 31 -0.08 -28.72 2.55
C THR A 31 -0.53 -27.36 2.00
N GLY A 32 -1.83 -27.16 1.84
CA GLY A 32 -2.44 -25.90 1.45
C GLY A 32 -3.62 -26.06 0.46
N PRO A 33 -4.34 -24.96 0.16
CA PRO A 33 -5.50 -24.99 -0.74
C PRO A 33 -5.22 -25.54 -2.14
N GLY A 34 -6.28 -25.99 -2.81
CA GLY A 34 -6.21 -26.35 -4.24
C GLY A 34 -5.79 -25.12 -5.07
N GLY A 35 -4.88 -25.32 -6.03
CA GLY A 35 -4.44 -24.23 -6.91
C GLY A 35 -3.43 -23.24 -6.29
N VAL A 36 -2.95 -23.45 -5.06
CA VAL A 36 -1.98 -22.60 -4.38
C VAL A 36 -0.54 -22.76 -4.89
N GLY A 37 -0.27 -23.77 -5.68
CA GLY A 37 1.03 -24.02 -6.29
C GLY A 37 1.95 -24.98 -5.54
N LYS A 38 1.43 -25.88 -4.69
CA LYS A 38 2.20 -26.89 -3.93
C LYS A 38 3.13 -27.73 -4.79
N SER A 39 2.58 -28.38 -5.80
CA SER A 39 3.35 -29.23 -6.75
C SER A 39 4.46 -28.46 -7.43
N ARG A 40 4.19 -27.19 -7.77
CA ARG A 40 5.17 -26.31 -8.39
C ARG A 40 6.27 -25.92 -7.41
N LEU A 41 5.90 -25.54 -6.18
CA LEU A 41 6.87 -25.22 -5.12
C LEU A 41 7.83 -26.37 -4.88
N VAL A 42 7.31 -27.60 -4.81
CA VAL A 42 8.17 -28.81 -4.61
C VAL A 42 9.12 -29.01 -5.79
N ARG A 43 8.62 -28.88 -7.04
CA ARG A 43 9.47 -29.00 -8.23
C ARG A 43 10.58 -27.95 -8.27
N GLU A 44 10.26 -26.68 -8.03
CA GLU A 44 11.24 -25.58 -7.99
C GLU A 44 12.23 -25.75 -6.81
N GLY A 45 11.77 -26.19 -5.64
CA GLY A 45 12.63 -26.47 -4.50
C GLY A 45 13.63 -27.59 -4.76
N LEU A 46 13.19 -28.66 -5.41
CA LEU A 46 14.08 -29.78 -5.80
C LEU A 46 15.10 -29.34 -6.87
N LEU A 47 14.71 -28.46 -7.81
CA LEU A 47 15.63 -27.88 -8.79
C LEU A 47 16.66 -26.98 -8.10
N ALA A 48 16.22 -26.12 -7.17
CA ALA A 48 17.12 -25.25 -6.41
C ALA A 48 18.13 -26.05 -5.58
N LEU A 49 17.70 -27.13 -4.94
CA LEU A 49 18.58 -28.04 -4.20
C LEU A 49 19.62 -28.70 -5.11
N ARG A 50 19.23 -29.11 -6.29
CA ARG A 50 20.12 -29.72 -7.29
C ARG A 50 21.15 -28.75 -7.81
N ASP A 51 20.78 -27.48 -8.02
CA ASP A 51 21.70 -26.45 -8.55
C ASP A 51 22.69 -25.94 -7.49
N SER A 52 22.39 -26.15 -6.18
CA SER A 52 23.19 -25.64 -5.05
C SER A 52 24.28 -26.60 -4.58
N HIS A 53 24.16 -27.91 -4.84
CA HIS A 53 25.06 -28.94 -4.31
C HIS A 53 25.33 -30.03 -5.34
N GLU A 54 26.60 -30.26 -5.67
CA GLU A 54 27.03 -31.35 -6.58
C GLU A 54 26.78 -32.76 -6.01
N ASP A 55 26.72 -32.93 -4.69
CA ASP A 55 26.56 -34.22 -3.96
C ASP A 55 25.16 -34.49 -3.45
N MET A 56 24.11 -33.90 -4.07
CA MET A 56 22.75 -34.03 -3.57
C MET A 56 22.14 -35.44 -3.73
N VAL A 57 21.31 -35.80 -2.71
CA VAL A 57 20.51 -37.02 -2.71
C VAL A 57 19.55 -37.01 -3.92
N PRO A 58 19.52 -38.04 -4.75
CA PRO A 58 18.65 -38.12 -5.91
C PRO A 58 17.19 -38.01 -5.52
N SER A 59 16.41 -37.26 -6.29
CA SER A 59 14.95 -37.15 -6.12
C SER A 59 14.18 -37.91 -7.20
N VAL A 60 13.13 -38.60 -6.80
CA VAL A 60 12.24 -39.34 -7.69
C VAL A 60 10.82 -38.79 -7.54
N LEU A 61 10.28 -38.19 -8.60
CA LEU A 61 8.90 -37.70 -8.65
C LEU A 61 8.00 -38.85 -9.07
N CYS A 62 7.04 -39.19 -8.21
CA CYS A 62 5.97 -40.14 -8.46
C CYS A 62 4.63 -39.40 -8.65
N GLU A 63 4.18 -39.28 -9.88
CA GLU A 63 2.87 -38.71 -10.20
C GLU A 63 1.77 -39.73 -9.95
N LEU A 64 0.96 -39.53 -8.89
CA LEU A 64 -0.03 -40.47 -8.45
C LEU A 64 -1.38 -40.36 -9.20
N GLY A 65 -1.63 -39.18 -9.82
CA GLY A 65 -2.84 -38.95 -10.62
C GLY A 65 -4.13 -39.22 -9.82
N GLU A 66 -5.01 -40.07 -10.38
CA GLU A 66 -6.28 -40.46 -9.80
C GLU A 66 -6.18 -41.69 -8.85
N THR A 67 -4.98 -42.15 -8.53
CA THR A 67 -4.76 -43.33 -7.69
C THR A 67 -5.36 -43.15 -6.30
N SER A 68 -6.14 -44.13 -5.86
CA SER A 68 -6.84 -44.10 -4.57
C SER A 68 -6.69 -45.37 -3.75
N THR A 69 -5.96 -46.38 -4.28
CA THR A 69 -5.76 -47.67 -3.60
C THR A 69 -4.29 -47.86 -3.23
N LEU A 70 -4.06 -48.66 -2.20
CA LEU A 70 -2.69 -49.00 -1.77
C LEU A 70 -1.88 -49.73 -2.83
N GLU A 71 -2.53 -50.63 -3.56
CA GLU A 71 -1.92 -51.37 -4.68
C GLU A 71 -1.46 -50.40 -5.76
N GLY A 72 -2.32 -49.45 -6.16
CA GLY A 72 -2.02 -48.45 -7.16
C GLY A 72 -0.89 -47.53 -6.73
N LEU A 73 -0.83 -47.14 -5.42
CA LEU A 73 0.31 -46.40 -4.88
C LEU A 73 1.62 -47.16 -5.06
N VAL A 74 1.66 -48.42 -4.67
CA VAL A 74 2.85 -49.26 -4.79
C VAL A 74 3.28 -49.40 -6.26
N ASP A 75 2.36 -49.66 -7.17
CA ASP A 75 2.65 -49.81 -8.60
C ASP A 75 3.23 -48.51 -9.17
N ARG A 76 2.67 -47.32 -8.85
CA ARG A 76 3.20 -46.02 -9.27
C ARG A 76 4.61 -45.74 -8.74
N VAL A 77 4.88 -46.08 -7.47
CA VAL A 77 6.20 -45.92 -6.89
C VAL A 77 7.23 -46.86 -7.51
N VAL A 78 6.83 -48.11 -7.79
CA VAL A 78 7.69 -49.08 -8.50
C VAL A 78 8.03 -48.60 -9.90
N ASP A 79 7.03 -48.10 -10.66
CA ASP A 79 7.25 -47.55 -11.98
C ASP A 79 8.17 -46.33 -11.97
N ALA A 80 7.96 -45.39 -11.02
CA ALA A 80 8.81 -44.20 -10.84
C ALA A 80 10.25 -44.55 -10.50
N LEU A 81 10.47 -45.67 -9.79
CA LEU A 81 11.80 -46.17 -9.48
C LEU A 81 12.42 -46.98 -10.64
N GLY A 82 11.73 -47.17 -11.76
CA GLY A 82 12.19 -47.96 -12.91
C GLY A 82 12.15 -49.46 -12.73
N GLY A 83 11.32 -49.95 -11.81
CA GLY A 83 11.14 -51.36 -11.49
C GLY A 83 10.09 -52.03 -12.41
N SER A 84 10.41 -52.33 -13.66
CA SER A 84 9.51 -53.08 -14.52
C SER A 84 9.27 -54.52 -14.06
N GLY A 85 8.02 -54.82 -13.64
CA GLY A 85 7.60 -56.18 -13.24
C GLY A 85 7.86 -56.57 -11.79
N ALA A 86 8.29 -55.64 -10.94
CA ALA A 86 8.47 -55.90 -9.51
C ALA A 86 7.13 -56.02 -8.77
N ARG A 87 7.03 -57.05 -7.88
CA ARG A 87 5.83 -57.23 -7.05
C ARG A 87 5.87 -56.37 -5.79
N ARG A 88 4.72 -56.15 -5.17
CA ARG A 88 4.58 -55.35 -3.91
C ARG A 88 5.63 -55.72 -2.82
N LYS A 89 6.03 -56.98 -2.73
CA LYS A 89 7.05 -57.46 -1.77
C LYS A 89 8.46 -56.97 -2.08
N ASP A 90 8.73 -56.49 -3.28
CA ASP A 90 10.03 -56.04 -3.74
C ASP A 90 10.21 -54.51 -3.57
N LEU A 91 9.18 -53.75 -3.28
CA LEU A 91 9.24 -52.29 -3.19
C LEU A 91 10.27 -51.82 -2.15
N THR A 92 10.25 -52.38 -0.94
CA THR A 92 11.22 -52.03 0.12
C THR A 92 12.63 -52.28 -0.31
N ARG A 93 12.88 -53.35 -1.06
CA ARG A 93 14.21 -53.68 -1.63
C ARG A 93 14.59 -52.69 -2.69
N LEU A 94 13.70 -52.28 -3.59
CA LEU A 94 13.96 -51.28 -4.60
C LEU A 94 14.27 -49.92 -3.98
N LEU A 95 13.56 -49.50 -2.96
CA LEU A 95 13.78 -48.27 -2.21
C LEU A 95 15.19 -48.33 -1.54
N ALA A 96 15.54 -49.46 -0.92
CA ALA A 96 16.84 -49.63 -0.28
C ALA A 96 18.00 -49.63 -1.29
N GLN A 97 17.79 -50.13 -2.50
CA GLN A 97 18.78 -50.09 -3.58
C GLN A 97 19.01 -48.69 -4.18
N ARG A 98 18.00 -47.82 -4.09
CA ARG A 98 18.07 -46.43 -4.58
C ARG A 98 18.43 -45.43 -3.49
N ALA A 99 18.42 -45.84 -2.22
CA ALA A 99 18.76 -44.96 -1.10
C ALA A 99 20.27 -44.61 -1.10
N PRO A 100 20.65 -43.37 -0.74
CA PRO A 100 19.75 -42.30 -0.28
C PRO A 100 18.92 -41.68 -1.41
N VAL A 101 17.62 -41.50 -1.17
CA VAL A 101 16.67 -40.94 -2.18
C VAL A 101 15.56 -40.14 -1.52
N VAL A 102 15.16 -39.04 -2.17
CA VAL A 102 13.96 -38.28 -1.84
C VAL A 102 12.82 -38.70 -2.79
N LEU A 103 11.82 -39.40 -2.24
CA LEU A 103 10.65 -39.81 -2.97
C LEU A 103 9.55 -38.75 -2.87
N VAL A 104 9.15 -38.15 -4.00
CA VAL A 104 8.05 -37.16 -4.05
C VAL A 104 6.77 -37.85 -4.50
N LEU A 105 5.72 -37.72 -3.70
CA LEU A 105 4.39 -38.30 -3.92
C LEU A 105 3.40 -37.17 -4.23
N ASP A 106 2.99 -36.96 -5.50
CA ASP A 106 2.15 -35.83 -5.93
C ASP A 106 1.05 -36.27 -6.91
N PRO A 107 -0.24 -36.00 -6.62
CA PRO A 107 -0.85 -35.60 -5.34
C PRO A 107 -1.17 -36.83 -4.44
N PHE A 108 -1.05 -36.68 -3.11
CA PHE A 108 -1.33 -37.73 -2.14
C PHE A 108 -2.73 -37.66 -1.52
N ASP A 109 -3.57 -36.73 -1.96
CA ASP A 109 -4.87 -36.39 -1.38
C ASP A 109 -5.80 -37.61 -1.18
N ARG A 110 -5.91 -38.45 -2.20
CA ARG A 110 -6.81 -39.64 -2.20
C ARG A 110 -6.25 -40.84 -1.45
N LEU A 111 -4.98 -40.77 -1.07
CA LEU A 111 -4.22 -41.84 -0.44
C LEU A 111 -3.99 -41.61 1.05
N VAL A 112 -4.49 -40.51 1.62
CA VAL A 112 -4.28 -40.18 3.05
C VAL A 112 -4.77 -41.28 3.98
N VAL A 113 -5.83 -42.01 3.63
CA VAL A 113 -6.31 -43.18 4.39
C VAL A 113 -5.28 -44.31 4.45
N HIS A 114 -4.33 -44.34 3.55
CA HIS A 114 -3.25 -45.33 3.46
C HIS A 114 -1.90 -44.76 3.94
N ALA A 115 -1.86 -43.53 4.50
CA ALA A 115 -0.62 -42.84 4.86
C ALA A 115 0.29 -43.63 5.81
N ALA A 116 -0.29 -44.51 6.68
CA ALA A 116 0.49 -45.37 7.59
C ALA A 116 1.60 -46.19 6.89
N VAL A 117 1.40 -46.51 5.62
CA VAL A 117 2.40 -47.28 4.83
C VAL A 117 3.70 -46.50 4.65
N LEU A 118 3.66 -45.15 4.63
CA LEU A 118 4.84 -44.31 4.52
C LEU A 118 5.76 -44.48 5.74
N SER A 119 5.20 -44.55 6.93
CA SER A 119 5.94 -44.86 8.16
C SER A 119 6.57 -46.26 8.13
N GLU A 120 5.94 -47.25 7.48
CA GLU A 120 6.53 -48.58 7.28
C GLU A 120 7.74 -48.50 6.34
N TRP A 121 7.63 -47.75 5.21
CA TRP A 121 8.73 -47.59 4.28
C TRP A 121 9.92 -46.83 4.92
N LEU A 122 9.63 -45.79 5.68
CA LEU A 122 10.66 -45.00 6.39
C LEU A 122 11.37 -45.82 7.45
N ARG A 123 10.66 -46.70 8.16
CA ARG A 123 11.29 -47.61 9.13
C ARG A 123 12.16 -48.69 8.45
N ALA A 124 11.70 -49.21 7.31
CA ALA A 124 12.41 -50.25 6.57
C ALA A 124 13.65 -49.73 5.82
N VAL A 125 13.65 -48.45 5.41
CA VAL A 125 14.76 -47.81 4.64
C VAL A 125 15.18 -46.54 5.36
N PRO A 126 16.20 -46.59 6.23
CA PRO A 126 16.68 -45.45 7.03
C PRO A 126 17.11 -44.23 6.23
N ALA A 127 17.67 -44.41 5.03
CA ALA A 127 18.16 -43.35 4.16
C ALA A 127 17.10 -42.85 3.13
N LEU A 128 15.82 -43.22 3.31
CA LEU A 128 14.70 -42.72 2.54
C LEU A 128 14.16 -41.43 3.17
N ALA A 129 13.94 -40.42 2.35
CA ALA A 129 13.12 -39.27 2.68
C ALA A 129 11.91 -39.22 1.74
N ILE A 130 10.77 -38.78 2.24
CA ILE A 130 9.51 -38.68 1.48
C ILE A 130 8.99 -37.24 1.53
N VAL A 131 8.63 -36.69 0.39
CA VAL A 131 7.90 -35.43 0.27
C VAL A 131 6.51 -35.74 -0.27
N ALA A 132 5.47 -35.57 0.55
CA ALA A 132 4.08 -35.79 0.16
C ALA A 132 3.39 -34.44 -0.12
N VAL A 133 2.75 -34.32 -1.29
CA VAL A 133 1.94 -33.14 -1.64
C VAL A 133 0.48 -33.45 -1.41
N SER A 134 -0.13 -32.77 -0.43
CA SER A 134 -1.51 -33.05 -0.02
C SER A 134 -2.25 -31.75 0.36
N ARG A 135 -3.59 -31.80 0.39
CA ARG A 135 -4.43 -30.71 0.93
C ARG A 135 -4.63 -30.83 2.43
N GLN A 136 -4.31 -31.95 3.01
CA GLN A 136 -4.47 -32.25 4.43
C GLN A 136 -3.21 -32.92 4.99
N VAL A 137 -2.99 -32.71 6.27
CA VAL A 137 -1.90 -33.35 7.02
C VAL A 137 -2.13 -34.86 7.10
N LEU A 138 -1.06 -35.65 7.09
CA LEU A 138 -1.10 -37.10 7.14
C LEU A 138 -1.23 -37.65 8.58
N ARG A 139 -0.92 -36.84 9.58
CA ARG A 139 -0.96 -37.18 11.03
C ARG A 139 -0.07 -38.36 11.40
N LEU A 140 1.13 -38.38 10.82
CA LEU A 140 2.13 -39.42 11.12
C LEU A 140 3.18 -38.89 12.12
N PRO A 141 3.76 -39.73 12.97
CA PRO A 141 4.74 -39.32 13.99
C PRO A 141 5.99 -38.63 13.42
N GLU A 142 6.43 -39.04 12.23
CA GLU A 142 7.62 -38.55 11.55
C GLU A 142 7.35 -37.29 10.68
N GLU A 143 6.09 -36.82 10.66
CA GLU A 143 5.67 -35.77 9.73
C GLU A 143 6.14 -34.38 10.14
N VAL A 144 6.82 -33.72 9.24
CA VAL A 144 7.04 -32.28 9.25
C VAL A 144 6.06 -31.65 8.25
N VAL A 145 5.32 -30.65 8.66
CA VAL A 145 4.31 -30.01 7.81
C VAL A 145 4.81 -28.67 7.33
N LEU A 146 4.81 -28.46 6.01
CA LEU A 146 4.98 -27.18 5.36
C LEU A 146 3.63 -26.71 4.81
N ASP A 147 2.99 -25.75 5.47
CA ASP A 147 1.77 -25.14 4.97
C ASP A 147 2.09 -24.04 3.94
N VAL A 148 1.46 -24.13 2.77
CA VAL A 148 1.65 -23.18 1.66
C VAL A 148 0.40 -22.31 1.55
N PRO A 149 0.43 -21.09 2.08
CA PRO A 149 -0.71 -20.18 2.02
C PRO A 149 -0.91 -19.61 0.60
N ALA A 150 -2.04 -18.94 0.37
CA ALA A 150 -2.20 -18.06 -0.79
C ALA A 150 -1.17 -16.93 -0.76
N ILE A 151 -0.94 -16.25 -1.88
CA ILE A 151 -0.04 -15.08 -1.93
C ILE A 151 -0.79 -13.89 -1.33
N THR A 152 -0.55 -13.63 -0.04
CA THR A 152 -1.20 -12.56 0.71
C THR A 152 -0.55 -11.19 0.48
N ASP A 153 0.71 -11.16 0.04
CA ASP A 153 1.41 -9.93 -0.33
C ASP A 153 0.87 -9.42 -1.68
N GLU A 154 0.05 -8.36 -1.63
CA GLU A 154 -0.62 -7.79 -2.80
C GLU A 154 0.36 -7.37 -3.90
N PRO A 155 1.48 -6.66 -3.62
CA PRO A 155 2.48 -6.34 -4.64
C PRO A 155 3.04 -7.58 -5.35
N THR A 156 3.26 -8.66 -4.64
CA THR A 156 3.74 -9.93 -5.20
C THR A 156 2.68 -10.61 -6.06
N ALA A 157 1.42 -10.63 -5.61
CA ALA A 157 0.31 -11.18 -6.37
C ALA A 157 0.05 -10.39 -7.67
N VAL A 158 0.17 -9.05 -7.62
CA VAL A 158 0.08 -8.18 -8.80
C VAL A 158 1.24 -8.43 -9.77
N ARG A 159 2.47 -8.60 -9.28
CA ARG A 159 3.62 -8.98 -10.14
C ARG A 159 3.40 -10.33 -10.83
N LEU A 160 2.83 -11.30 -10.11
CA LEU A 160 2.47 -12.58 -10.71
C LEU A 160 1.42 -12.40 -11.82
N PHE A 161 0.38 -11.61 -11.57
CA PHE A 161 -0.64 -11.28 -12.57
C PHE A 161 -0.03 -10.62 -13.81
N GLU A 162 0.80 -9.60 -13.63
CA GLU A 162 1.45 -8.85 -14.73
C GLU A 162 2.35 -9.77 -15.57
N ALA A 163 3.19 -10.57 -14.92
CA ALA A 163 4.11 -11.48 -15.58
C ALA A 163 3.39 -12.58 -16.37
N ILE A 164 2.25 -13.06 -15.89
CA ILE A 164 1.42 -14.01 -16.62
C ILE A 164 0.67 -13.32 -17.77
N ALA A 165 0.14 -12.12 -17.55
CA ALA A 165 -0.53 -11.35 -18.59
C ALA A 165 0.41 -11.02 -19.76
N GLU A 166 1.67 -10.70 -19.50
CA GLU A 166 2.71 -10.47 -20.51
C GLU A 166 2.94 -11.71 -21.40
N ARG A 167 2.87 -12.93 -20.83
CA ARG A 167 2.98 -14.18 -21.61
C ARG A 167 1.83 -14.36 -22.61
N HIS A 168 0.62 -13.93 -22.23
CA HIS A 168 -0.57 -14.05 -23.07
C HIS A 168 -0.74 -12.85 -24.02
N ARG A 169 -0.14 -11.70 -23.69
CA ARG A 169 -0.11 -10.48 -24.49
C ARG A 169 1.28 -9.87 -24.45
N PRO A 170 2.17 -10.25 -25.39
CA PRO A 170 3.54 -9.72 -25.42
C PRO A 170 3.57 -8.18 -25.42
N GLY A 171 4.36 -7.61 -24.52
CA GLY A 171 4.45 -6.16 -24.30
C GLY A 171 3.36 -5.58 -23.38
N PHE A 172 2.58 -6.43 -22.71
CA PHE A 172 1.67 -5.98 -21.67
C PHE A 172 2.47 -5.49 -20.45
N ALA A 173 2.15 -4.28 -20.00
CA ALA A 173 2.61 -3.73 -18.73
C ALA A 173 1.43 -3.00 -18.09
N LEU A 174 1.32 -3.11 -16.77
CA LEU A 174 0.30 -2.39 -16.02
C LEU A 174 0.64 -0.90 -15.98
N SER A 175 -0.25 -0.07 -16.52
CA SER A 175 -0.20 1.38 -16.31
C SER A 175 -0.53 1.72 -14.85
N ASP A 176 -0.16 2.92 -14.41
CA ASP A 176 -0.53 3.39 -13.06
C ASP A 176 -2.05 3.44 -12.85
N ALA A 177 -2.82 3.71 -13.93
CA ALA A 177 -4.28 3.67 -13.93
C ALA A 177 -4.86 2.25 -13.81
N ASP A 178 -4.12 1.22 -14.26
CA ASP A 178 -4.55 -0.18 -14.23
C ASP A 178 -4.17 -0.90 -12.93
N ARG A 179 -3.12 -0.46 -12.24
CA ARG A 179 -2.62 -1.09 -11.00
C ARG A 179 -3.69 -1.26 -9.92
N PRO A 180 -4.55 -0.26 -9.63
CA PRO A 180 -5.63 -0.44 -8.65
C PRO A 180 -6.64 -1.53 -9.05
N ALA A 181 -6.94 -1.65 -10.35
CA ALA A 181 -7.82 -2.70 -10.83
C ALA A 181 -7.18 -4.09 -10.73
N ALA A 182 -5.89 -4.22 -11.07
CA ALA A 182 -5.14 -5.46 -10.91
C ALA A 182 -5.05 -5.86 -9.43
N ALA A 183 -4.77 -4.93 -8.51
CA ALA A 183 -4.77 -5.16 -7.07
C ALA A 183 -6.14 -5.63 -6.57
N ALA A 184 -7.24 -5.04 -7.05
CA ALA A 184 -8.58 -5.49 -6.72
C ALA A 184 -8.86 -6.91 -7.29
N ILE A 185 -8.42 -7.22 -8.52
CA ILE A 185 -8.57 -8.55 -9.12
C ILE A 185 -7.87 -9.61 -8.26
N VAL A 186 -6.61 -9.41 -7.88
CA VAL A 186 -5.86 -10.42 -7.11
C VAL A 186 -6.45 -10.64 -5.72
N ARG A 187 -7.05 -9.60 -5.11
CA ARG A 187 -7.80 -9.72 -3.85
C ARG A 187 -9.09 -10.51 -4.01
N GLU A 188 -9.87 -10.24 -5.07
CA GLU A 188 -11.10 -10.99 -5.38
C GLU A 188 -10.82 -12.49 -5.68
N LEU A 189 -9.58 -12.82 -6.07
CA LEU A 189 -9.10 -14.17 -6.34
C LEU A 189 -8.33 -14.80 -5.17
N ASP A 190 -8.41 -14.22 -3.97
CA ASP A 190 -7.76 -14.70 -2.73
C ASP A 190 -6.24 -14.87 -2.83
N GLY A 191 -5.58 -14.23 -3.79
CA GLY A 191 -4.15 -14.44 -4.04
C GLY A 191 -3.81 -15.88 -4.46
N LEU A 192 -4.77 -16.66 -4.95
CA LEU A 192 -4.56 -18.04 -5.42
C LEU A 192 -3.87 -18.03 -6.80
N PRO A 193 -2.64 -18.56 -6.92
CA PRO A 193 -1.89 -18.52 -8.18
C PRO A 193 -2.64 -19.06 -9.39
N LEU A 194 -3.37 -20.16 -9.25
CA LEU A 194 -4.18 -20.73 -10.35
C LEU A 194 -5.30 -19.79 -10.79
N ALA A 195 -5.98 -19.14 -9.85
CA ALA A 195 -7.04 -18.19 -10.16
C ALA A 195 -6.46 -16.92 -10.80
N ILE A 196 -5.30 -16.44 -10.32
CA ILE A 196 -4.56 -15.32 -10.92
C ILE A 196 -4.14 -15.66 -12.36
N GLU A 197 -3.64 -16.89 -12.60
CA GLU A 197 -3.24 -17.35 -13.93
C GLU A 197 -4.43 -17.31 -14.91
N LEU A 198 -5.58 -17.83 -14.50
CA LEU A 198 -6.82 -17.82 -15.30
C LEU A 198 -7.31 -16.39 -15.59
N ALA A 199 -7.23 -15.51 -14.63
CA ALA A 199 -7.61 -14.11 -14.79
C ALA A 199 -6.63 -13.35 -15.69
N ALA A 200 -5.34 -13.52 -15.48
CA ALA A 200 -4.29 -12.85 -16.27
C ALA A 200 -4.29 -13.28 -17.73
N SER A 201 -4.66 -14.53 -18.03
CA SER A 201 -4.81 -15.02 -19.43
C SER A 201 -5.85 -14.21 -20.21
N ARG A 202 -6.85 -13.60 -19.54
CA ARG A 202 -7.88 -12.76 -20.17
C ARG A 202 -7.36 -11.40 -20.62
N MET A 203 -6.17 -11.00 -20.21
CA MET A 203 -5.55 -9.75 -20.67
C MET A 203 -5.22 -9.77 -22.17
N ALA A 204 -5.26 -10.93 -22.79
CA ALA A 204 -5.19 -11.05 -24.24
C ALA A 204 -6.35 -10.34 -24.97
N VAL A 205 -7.54 -10.24 -24.32
CA VAL A 205 -8.78 -9.78 -24.98
C VAL A 205 -9.53 -8.67 -24.22
N MET A 206 -9.09 -8.28 -23.00
CA MET A 206 -9.76 -7.25 -22.23
C MET A 206 -8.79 -6.47 -21.33
N SER A 207 -9.25 -5.31 -20.79
CA SER A 207 -8.49 -4.52 -19.82
C SER A 207 -8.71 -5.03 -18.38
N PRO A 208 -7.80 -4.68 -17.43
CA PRO A 208 -7.99 -5.00 -16.01
C PRO A 208 -9.32 -4.48 -15.45
N GLN A 209 -9.76 -3.26 -15.82
CA GLN A 209 -11.02 -2.69 -15.36
C GLN A 209 -12.24 -3.48 -15.86
N ALA A 210 -12.21 -3.88 -17.15
CA ALA A 210 -13.27 -4.69 -17.73
C ALA A 210 -13.36 -6.08 -17.09
N LEU A 211 -12.22 -6.67 -16.75
CA LEU A 211 -12.16 -7.94 -16.03
C LEU A 211 -12.70 -7.79 -14.60
N LEU A 212 -12.28 -6.77 -13.86
CA LEU A 212 -12.74 -6.50 -12.50
C LEU A 212 -14.26 -6.31 -12.45
N HIS A 213 -14.82 -5.52 -13.37
CA HIS A 213 -16.26 -5.32 -13.47
C HIS A 213 -17.02 -6.65 -13.67
N ARG A 214 -16.47 -7.54 -14.49
CA ARG A 214 -17.07 -8.86 -14.76
C ARG A 214 -16.89 -9.84 -13.59
N LEU A 215 -15.77 -9.83 -12.89
CA LEU A 215 -15.55 -10.65 -11.70
C LEU A 215 -16.55 -10.33 -10.59
N ARG A 216 -16.88 -9.05 -10.40
CA ARG A 216 -17.91 -8.61 -9.43
C ARG A 216 -19.32 -9.09 -9.78
N ASN A 217 -19.59 -9.33 -11.06
CA ASN A 217 -20.87 -9.83 -11.57
C ASN A 217 -20.92 -11.37 -11.71
N ARG A 218 -20.02 -12.09 -11.07
CA ARG A 218 -19.85 -13.54 -10.95
C ARG A 218 -18.76 -14.18 -11.81
N PHE A 219 -18.19 -15.25 -11.27
CA PHE A 219 -17.23 -16.23 -11.81
C PHE A 219 -17.54 -16.79 -13.22
N ASP A 220 -18.67 -16.46 -13.84
CA ASP A 220 -19.04 -16.88 -15.21
C ASP A 220 -18.02 -16.48 -16.28
N VAL A 221 -17.19 -15.48 -15.99
CA VAL A 221 -16.12 -15.04 -16.92
C VAL A 221 -15.00 -16.05 -17.05
N LEU A 222 -14.76 -16.83 -15.99
CA LEU A 222 -13.71 -17.84 -15.97
C LEU A 222 -14.18 -19.18 -16.57
N ARG A 223 -15.49 -19.35 -16.80
CA ARG A 223 -16.12 -20.59 -17.26
C ARG A 223 -16.02 -20.91 -18.76
N ARG A 224 -15.67 -19.97 -19.64
CA ARG A 224 -15.76 -20.16 -21.11
C ARG A 224 -14.39 -20.28 -21.77
N GLY A 225 -13.93 -21.50 -21.96
CA GLY A 225 -12.77 -21.89 -22.77
C GLY A 225 -12.43 -23.37 -22.64
N SER A 226 -12.16 -24.07 -23.74
CA SER A 226 -12.09 -25.54 -23.78
C SER A 226 -10.99 -26.22 -22.94
N ALA A 227 -9.84 -25.54 -22.72
CA ALA A 227 -8.77 -26.02 -21.83
C ALA A 227 -8.84 -25.37 -20.45
N GLU A 228 -9.42 -24.18 -20.34
CA GLU A 228 -9.55 -23.37 -19.14
C GLU A 228 -10.80 -23.75 -18.33
N GLY A 229 -11.86 -24.19 -18.98
CA GLY A 229 -13.03 -24.79 -18.32
C GLY A 229 -12.66 -25.98 -17.46
N ALA A 230 -11.73 -26.83 -17.91
CA ALA A 230 -11.25 -27.97 -17.12
C ALA A 230 -10.51 -27.58 -15.84
N ARG A 231 -9.76 -26.45 -15.87
CA ARG A 231 -9.01 -25.97 -14.70
C ARG A 231 -9.92 -25.26 -13.68
N HIS A 232 -10.96 -24.57 -14.16
CA HIS A 232 -11.97 -23.96 -13.29
C HIS A 232 -12.86 -25.00 -12.62
N HIS A 233 -13.27 -26.03 -13.37
CA HIS A 233 -13.87 -27.23 -12.79
C HIS A 233 -12.95 -27.89 -11.78
N ALA A 234 -11.62 -27.79 -11.95
CA ALA A 234 -10.67 -28.31 -10.97
C ALA A 234 -10.69 -27.54 -9.64
N LEU A 235 -10.89 -26.22 -9.62
CA LEU A 235 -11.01 -25.43 -8.39
C LEU A 235 -12.36 -25.72 -7.70
N GLU A 236 -13.47 -25.64 -8.43
CA GLU A 236 -14.80 -25.98 -7.91
C GLU A 236 -14.86 -27.45 -7.44
N ALA A 237 -14.34 -28.38 -8.23
CA ALA A 237 -14.25 -29.79 -7.85
C ALA A 237 -13.35 -30.01 -6.62
N SER A 238 -12.30 -29.21 -6.50
CA SER A 238 -11.39 -29.19 -5.36
C SER A 238 -12.09 -28.78 -4.07
N ILE A 239 -12.90 -27.71 -4.13
CA ILE A 239 -13.70 -27.23 -2.99
C ILE A 239 -14.80 -28.24 -2.69
N ALA A 240 -15.53 -28.70 -3.70
CA ALA A 240 -16.59 -29.69 -3.58
C ALA A 240 -16.09 -30.97 -2.90
N TRP A 241 -14.96 -31.49 -3.36
CA TRP A 241 -14.36 -32.68 -2.75
C TRP A 241 -13.95 -32.45 -1.28
N SER A 242 -13.37 -31.28 -0.96
CA SER A 242 -13.06 -30.90 0.43
C SER A 242 -14.34 -30.82 1.29
N MET A 243 -15.44 -30.36 0.70
CA MET A 243 -16.76 -30.29 1.33
C MET A 243 -17.39 -31.69 1.54
N GLU A 244 -17.21 -32.61 0.61
CA GLU A 244 -17.71 -33.99 0.72
C GLU A 244 -17.11 -34.74 1.93
N LEU A 245 -15.85 -34.43 2.26
CA LEU A 245 -15.14 -35.00 3.39
C LEU A 245 -15.57 -34.44 4.76
N LEU A 246 -16.37 -33.34 4.76
CA LEU A 246 -16.88 -32.74 6.00
C LEU A 246 -18.13 -33.48 6.52
N GLY A 247 -18.21 -33.63 7.83
CA GLY A 247 -19.47 -33.99 8.49
C GLY A 247 -20.51 -32.86 8.40
N PRO A 248 -21.81 -33.18 8.64
CA PRO A 248 -22.90 -32.21 8.55
C PRO A 248 -22.67 -30.95 9.39
N ALA A 249 -22.23 -31.08 10.64
CA ALA A 249 -21.96 -29.97 11.55
C ALA A 249 -20.85 -29.07 11.05
N ALA A 250 -19.77 -29.63 10.46
CA ALA A 250 -18.67 -28.81 9.90
C ALA A 250 -19.08 -28.10 8.62
N ARG A 251 -19.96 -28.69 7.79
CA ARG A 251 -20.53 -28.02 6.61
C ARG A 251 -21.41 -26.83 7.00
N ASP A 252 -22.27 -27.03 7.99
CA ASP A 252 -23.15 -25.99 8.52
C ASP A 252 -22.33 -24.86 9.19
N ALA A 253 -21.32 -25.21 9.99
CA ALA A 253 -20.39 -24.22 10.56
C ALA A 253 -19.67 -23.40 9.48
N LEU A 254 -19.16 -24.05 8.44
CA LEU A 254 -18.52 -23.37 7.31
C LEU A 254 -19.48 -22.43 6.57
N ALA A 255 -20.72 -22.89 6.36
CA ALA A 255 -21.76 -22.08 5.73
C ALA A 255 -22.06 -20.82 6.57
N GLN A 256 -22.19 -20.96 7.90
CA GLN A 256 -22.36 -19.81 8.78
C GLN A 256 -21.14 -18.88 8.80
N CYS A 257 -19.90 -19.39 8.62
CA CYS A 257 -18.70 -18.55 8.51
C CYS A 257 -18.72 -17.65 7.26
N THR A 258 -19.59 -17.86 6.28
CA THR A 258 -19.71 -16.99 5.10
C THR A 258 -20.17 -15.56 5.43
N VAL A 259 -20.75 -15.33 6.62
CA VAL A 259 -21.16 -14.00 7.05
C VAL A 259 -20.00 -13.09 7.43
N PHE A 260 -18.84 -13.63 7.80
CA PHE A 260 -17.66 -12.82 8.11
C PHE A 260 -17.10 -12.19 6.85
N ARG A 261 -16.56 -10.97 6.94
CA ARG A 261 -15.79 -10.27 5.92
C ARG A 261 -14.42 -9.87 6.49
N GLY A 262 -13.37 -9.98 5.68
CA GLY A 262 -12.01 -9.93 6.22
C GLY A 262 -11.70 -11.19 7.04
N GLY A 263 -10.95 -11.10 8.11
CA GLY A 263 -10.71 -12.21 9.02
C GLY A 263 -11.66 -12.17 10.23
N PHE A 264 -11.66 -13.24 11.04
CA PHE A 264 -12.40 -13.32 12.29
C PHE A 264 -11.62 -14.11 13.35
N THR A 265 -11.87 -13.86 14.62
CA THR A 265 -11.26 -14.57 15.75
C THR A 265 -12.08 -15.81 16.11
N ILE A 266 -11.48 -16.71 16.88
CA ILE A 266 -12.19 -17.88 17.41
C ILE A 266 -13.41 -17.43 18.24
N GLU A 267 -13.23 -16.40 19.09
CA GLU A 267 -14.31 -15.83 19.89
C GLU A 267 -15.49 -15.32 19.04
N ALA A 268 -15.17 -14.65 17.91
CA ALA A 268 -16.21 -14.20 16.98
C ALA A 268 -16.96 -15.39 16.35
N ALA A 269 -16.25 -16.46 16.00
CA ALA A 269 -16.88 -17.67 15.47
C ALA A 269 -17.79 -18.33 16.52
N GLU A 270 -17.35 -18.46 17.77
CA GLU A 270 -18.16 -18.98 18.88
C GLU A 270 -19.43 -18.15 19.15
N ALA A 271 -19.33 -16.83 18.94
CA ALA A 271 -20.50 -15.95 19.08
C ALA A 271 -21.51 -16.07 17.93
N VAL A 272 -21.04 -16.41 16.72
CA VAL A 272 -21.86 -16.35 15.49
C VAL A 272 -22.32 -17.75 15.05
N VAL A 273 -21.44 -18.74 15.07
CA VAL A 273 -21.76 -20.11 14.64
C VAL A 273 -22.64 -20.80 15.69
N ARG A 274 -23.71 -21.43 15.24
CA ARG A 274 -24.57 -22.28 16.08
C ARG A 274 -24.55 -23.68 15.52
N ILE A 275 -24.35 -24.62 16.41
CA ILE A 275 -24.39 -26.06 16.10
C ILE A 275 -25.69 -26.58 16.66
N ASP A 276 -26.56 -27.12 15.80
CA ASP A 276 -27.75 -27.82 16.28
C ASP A 276 -27.30 -29.03 17.09
N PRO A 277 -27.84 -29.25 18.31
CA PRO A 277 -27.48 -30.40 19.10
C PRO A 277 -27.87 -31.67 18.32
N ALA A 278 -26.88 -32.48 17.97
CA ALA A 278 -27.14 -33.78 17.36
C ALA A 278 -28.04 -34.61 18.30
N PRO A 279 -28.95 -35.42 17.75
CA PRO A 279 -29.69 -36.40 18.58
C PRO A 279 -28.69 -37.24 19.38
N ALA A 280 -29.00 -37.49 20.66
CA ALA A 280 -28.14 -38.04 21.72
C ALA A 280 -27.31 -39.33 21.41
N ALA A 281 -27.38 -39.85 20.21
CA ALA A 281 -26.68 -41.06 19.77
C ALA A 281 -25.30 -40.81 19.12
N GLN A 282 -24.89 -39.54 18.89
CA GLN A 282 -23.58 -39.15 18.36
C GLN A 282 -22.90 -38.18 19.33
N ALA A 283 -22.50 -38.68 20.49
CA ALA A 283 -21.64 -38.00 21.46
C ALA A 283 -20.26 -37.74 20.83
N GLY A 284 -20.14 -36.67 20.10
CA GLY A 284 -18.97 -36.22 19.33
C GLY A 284 -19.23 -34.95 18.53
N SER A 285 -20.34 -34.22 18.84
CA SER A 285 -20.56 -32.87 18.27
C SER A 285 -19.56 -31.93 18.89
N GLY A 286 -18.43 -31.79 18.19
CA GLY A 286 -17.28 -30.98 18.60
C GLY A 286 -17.69 -29.57 18.94
N ASP A 287 -16.97 -28.98 19.87
CA ASP A 287 -16.91 -27.54 20.12
C ASP A 287 -16.68 -26.81 18.79
N VAL A 288 -17.13 -25.56 18.69
CA VAL A 288 -16.90 -24.72 17.51
C VAL A 288 -15.41 -24.70 17.14
N LEU A 289 -14.53 -24.72 18.14
CA LEU A 289 -13.08 -24.79 17.97
C LEU A 289 -12.65 -26.05 17.20
N ASP A 290 -13.18 -27.23 17.55
CA ASP A 290 -12.84 -28.48 16.86
C ASP A 290 -13.30 -28.48 15.40
N LEU A 291 -14.46 -27.85 15.13
CA LEU A 291 -14.94 -27.70 13.77
C LEU A 291 -14.05 -26.74 12.96
N LEU A 292 -13.65 -25.60 13.53
CA LEU A 292 -12.73 -24.66 12.88
C LEU A 292 -11.37 -25.30 12.61
N GLN A 293 -10.85 -26.10 13.55
CA GLN A 293 -9.62 -26.85 13.34
C GLN A 293 -9.78 -27.85 12.18
N SER A 294 -10.88 -28.62 12.13
CA SER A 294 -11.15 -29.52 11.02
C SER A 294 -11.26 -28.81 9.67
N LEU A 295 -11.89 -27.62 9.63
CA LEU A 295 -11.97 -26.80 8.43
C LEU A 295 -10.59 -26.28 7.98
N ARG A 296 -9.74 -25.88 8.93
CA ARG A 296 -8.36 -25.47 8.67
C ARG A 296 -7.51 -26.63 8.12
N GLU A 297 -7.56 -27.79 8.76
CA GLU A 297 -6.83 -28.99 8.33
C GLU A 297 -7.17 -29.44 6.90
N ARG A 298 -8.35 -29.04 6.39
CA ARG A 298 -8.82 -29.30 5.02
C ARG A 298 -8.62 -28.11 4.09
N SER A 299 -7.84 -27.10 4.52
CA SER A 299 -7.53 -25.91 3.75
C SER A 299 -8.77 -25.10 3.29
N LEU A 300 -9.89 -25.19 4.01
CA LEU A 300 -11.10 -24.40 3.78
C LEU A 300 -11.08 -23.09 4.58
N LEU A 301 -10.30 -23.05 5.65
CA LEU A 301 -9.92 -21.83 6.38
C LEU A 301 -8.41 -21.68 6.39
N THR A 302 -7.93 -20.48 6.30
CA THR A 302 -6.52 -20.12 6.47
C THR A 302 -6.34 -19.34 7.77
N VAL A 303 -5.12 -19.36 8.33
CA VAL A 303 -4.77 -18.61 9.54
C VAL A 303 -3.71 -17.60 9.17
N THR A 304 -3.89 -16.36 9.62
CA THR A 304 -2.87 -15.33 9.52
C THR A 304 -2.45 -14.90 10.92
N GLU A 305 -1.13 -14.72 11.10
CA GLU A 305 -0.61 -14.11 12.31
C GLU A 305 -0.91 -12.61 12.25
N PRO A 306 -1.40 -12.01 13.33
CA PRO A 306 -1.73 -10.60 13.35
C PRO A 306 -0.47 -9.75 13.39
N SER A 307 -0.45 -8.68 12.61
CA SER A 307 0.68 -7.76 12.55
C SER A 307 0.80 -6.85 13.79
N THR A 308 -0.30 -6.59 14.52
CA THR A 308 -0.31 -5.55 15.58
C THR A 308 -1.03 -5.91 16.89
N VAL A 309 -1.96 -6.84 16.90
CA VAL A 309 -2.84 -7.08 18.07
C VAL A 309 -2.60 -8.40 18.78
N GLY A 310 -1.75 -9.29 18.25
CA GLY A 310 -1.36 -10.56 18.89
C GLY A 310 -2.43 -11.68 18.83
N GLU A 311 -3.55 -11.50 18.15
CA GLU A 311 -4.62 -12.49 18.04
C GLU A 311 -4.59 -13.22 16.67
N LEU A 312 -4.63 -14.54 16.68
CA LEU A 312 -4.75 -15.35 15.47
C LEU A 312 -6.10 -15.09 14.79
N ARG A 313 -6.06 -14.90 13.47
CA ARG A 313 -7.26 -14.67 12.68
C ARG A 313 -7.46 -15.77 11.65
N LEU A 314 -8.70 -16.23 11.58
CA LEU A 314 -9.18 -17.19 10.58
C LEU A 314 -9.71 -16.42 9.38
N HIS A 315 -9.43 -16.88 8.18
CA HIS A 315 -9.92 -16.31 6.93
C HIS A 315 -10.63 -17.36 6.10
N LEU A 316 -11.81 -17.01 5.61
CA LEU A 316 -12.54 -17.78 4.61
C LEU A 316 -12.27 -17.14 3.23
N GLY A 317 -11.61 -17.91 2.36
CA GLY A 317 -11.31 -17.45 1.00
C GLY A 317 -12.58 -17.13 0.20
N GLN A 318 -12.49 -16.12 -0.70
CA GLN A 318 -13.63 -15.67 -1.52
C GLN A 318 -14.18 -16.80 -2.39
N SER A 319 -13.31 -17.62 -2.95
CA SER A 319 -13.70 -18.76 -3.77
C SER A 319 -14.49 -19.82 -2.98
N VAL A 320 -14.03 -20.11 -1.75
CA VAL A 320 -14.75 -21.04 -0.84
C VAL A 320 -16.09 -20.41 -0.41
N ARG A 321 -16.09 -19.12 -0.09
CA ARG A 321 -17.29 -18.38 0.27
C ARG A 321 -18.33 -18.44 -0.83
N ALA A 322 -17.97 -18.06 -2.07
CA ALA A 322 -18.88 -18.05 -3.20
C ALA A 322 -19.47 -19.44 -3.51
N PHE A 323 -18.69 -20.49 -3.25
CA PHE A 323 -19.16 -21.87 -3.41
C PHE A 323 -20.13 -22.29 -2.31
N VAL A 324 -19.88 -21.88 -1.05
CA VAL A 324 -20.62 -22.35 0.13
C VAL A 324 -21.83 -21.45 0.47
N GLU A 325 -21.77 -20.16 0.23
CA GLU A 325 -22.82 -19.19 0.58
C GLU A 325 -24.23 -19.58 0.07
N PRO A 326 -24.41 -20.17 -1.14
CA PRO A 326 -25.72 -20.63 -1.60
C PRO A 326 -26.32 -21.79 -0.79
N SER A 327 -25.52 -22.47 0.03
CA SER A 327 -26.03 -23.59 0.86
C SER A 327 -26.83 -23.13 2.10
N LEU A 328 -26.71 -21.86 2.50
CA LEU A 328 -27.55 -21.28 3.56
C LEU A 328 -28.92 -20.92 3.03
N THR A 329 -29.95 -21.39 3.70
CA THR A 329 -31.30 -20.89 3.49
C THR A 329 -31.41 -19.43 3.95
N GLU A 330 -32.37 -18.67 3.41
CA GLU A 330 -32.56 -17.27 3.78
C GLU A 330 -32.73 -17.06 5.30
N PRO A 331 -33.57 -17.85 6.03
CA PRO A 331 -33.68 -17.72 7.48
C PRO A 331 -32.39 -18.02 8.25
N GLN A 332 -31.62 -19.02 7.81
CA GLN A 332 -30.33 -19.34 8.44
C GLN A 332 -29.31 -18.22 8.23
N ARG A 333 -29.27 -17.65 7.04
CA ARG A 333 -28.42 -16.50 6.71
C ARG A 333 -28.77 -15.30 7.58
N ASP A 334 -30.06 -14.92 7.64
CA ASP A 334 -30.52 -13.80 8.45
C ASP A 334 -30.21 -13.98 9.94
N ALA A 335 -30.37 -15.19 10.47
CA ALA A 335 -30.03 -15.48 11.86
C ALA A 335 -28.52 -15.39 12.13
N ALA A 336 -27.67 -15.85 11.20
CA ALA A 336 -26.21 -15.73 11.31
C ALA A 336 -25.77 -14.28 11.19
N GLU A 337 -26.33 -13.51 10.24
CA GLU A 337 -26.06 -12.07 10.07
C GLU A 337 -26.50 -11.25 11.32
N ASP A 338 -27.61 -11.59 11.96
CA ASP A 338 -28.05 -10.90 13.19
C ASP A 338 -27.07 -11.14 14.35
N ARG A 339 -26.60 -12.40 14.54
CA ARG A 339 -25.57 -12.69 15.54
C ARG A 339 -24.26 -12.00 15.25
N HIS A 340 -23.81 -12.03 13.99
CA HIS A 340 -22.61 -11.31 13.51
C HIS A 340 -22.71 -9.82 13.80
N ALA A 341 -23.82 -9.19 13.42
CA ALA A 341 -24.01 -7.75 13.64
C ALA A 341 -24.04 -7.39 15.13
N ARG A 342 -24.69 -8.23 15.96
CA ARG A 342 -24.72 -8.03 17.41
C ARG A 342 -23.31 -8.08 18.01
N HIS A 343 -22.57 -9.14 17.72
CA HIS A 343 -21.23 -9.34 18.24
C HIS A 343 -20.31 -8.17 17.90
N TYR A 344 -20.22 -7.81 16.62
CA TYR A 344 -19.28 -6.79 16.18
C TYR A 344 -19.65 -5.36 16.62
N VAL A 345 -20.95 -5.02 16.61
CA VAL A 345 -21.38 -3.68 17.06
C VAL A 345 -21.14 -3.49 18.56
N GLU A 346 -21.50 -4.48 19.40
CA GLU A 346 -21.26 -4.40 20.85
C GLU A 346 -19.76 -4.29 21.18
N ARG A 347 -18.93 -5.10 20.51
CA ARG A 347 -17.46 -5.04 20.69
C ARG A 347 -16.87 -3.72 20.24
N ALA A 348 -17.27 -3.24 19.05
CA ALA A 348 -16.76 -1.99 18.51
C ALA A 348 -17.11 -0.78 19.37
N GLU A 349 -18.30 -0.74 19.97
CA GLU A 349 -18.64 0.33 20.92
C GLU A 349 -17.79 0.30 22.19
N GLY A 350 -17.46 -0.89 22.70
CA GLY A 350 -16.51 -1.05 23.79
C GLY A 350 -15.13 -0.49 23.41
N TRP A 351 -14.58 -0.94 22.31
CA TRP A 351 -13.28 -0.47 21.81
C TRP A 351 -13.28 1.02 21.44
N ALA A 352 -14.38 1.57 20.92
CA ALA A 352 -14.49 3.00 20.61
C ALA A 352 -14.38 3.88 21.88
N LYS A 353 -14.90 3.41 23.02
CA LYS A 353 -14.71 4.06 24.32
C LYS A 353 -13.27 3.97 24.80
N GLU A 354 -12.64 2.80 24.67
CA GLU A 354 -11.24 2.57 25.03
C GLU A 354 -10.28 3.36 24.11
N ALA A 355 -10.64 3.55 22.84
CA ALA A 355 -9.84 4.24 21.83
C ALA A 355 -9.52 5.71 22.20
N SER A 356 -10.34 6.32 23.08
CA SER A 356 -10.17 7.68 23.59
C SER A 356 -9.35 7.72 24.89
N GLN A 357 -8.98 6.58 25.45
CA GLN A 357 -8.24 6.46 26.71
C GLN A 357 -6.73 6.28 26.46
N ARG A 358 -5.95 6.22 27.54
CA ARG A 358 -4.52 5.91 27.51
C ARG A 358 -4.32 4.53 26.86
N ASP A 359 -3.28 4.38 26.06
CA ASP A 359 -3.01 3.18 25.23
C ASP A 359 -4.15 2.81 24.24
N GLY A 360 -5.00 3.79 23.90
CA GLY A 360 -6.15 3.61 23.01
C GLY A 360 -5.80 3.13 21.60
N TRP A 361 -4.51 3.13 21.23
CA TRP A 361 -4.04 2.63 19.97
C TRP A 361 -4.38 1.14 19.76
N ARG A 362 -4.34 0.33 20.85
CA ARG A 362 -4.72 -1.10 20.76
C ARG A 362 -6.20 -1.27 20.43
N ALA A 363 -7.06 -0.47 21.03
CA ALA A 363 -8.48 -0.48 20.74
C ALA A 363 -8.74 -0.01 19.29
N ARG A 364 -8.04 1.03 18.83
CA ARG A 364 -8.08 1.48 17.42
C ARG A 364 -7.62 0.38 16.46
N ALA A 365 -6.52 -0.31 16.76
CA ALA A 365 -6.01 -1.41 15.96
C ALA A 365 -7.01 -2.57 15.87
N ARG A 366 -7.75 -2.87 16.98
CA ARG A 366 -8.84 -3.86 16.96
C ARG A 366 -9.99 -3.41 16.07
N ILE A 367 -10.44 -2.15 16.18
CA ILE A 367 -11.49 -1.61 15.30
C ILE A 367 -11.04 -1.68 13.83
N ALA A 368 -9.79 -1.34 13.53
CA ALA A 368 -9.22 -1.41 12.19
C ALA A 368 -9.21 -2.84 11.66
N ALA A 369 -8.83 -3.82 12.48
CA ALA A 369 -8.84 -5.22 12.12
C ALA A 369 -10.25 -5.75 11.82
N GLU A 370 -11.27 -5.19 12.45
CA GLU A 370 -12.69 -5.59 12.25
C GLU A 370 -13.47 -4.65 11.31
N ARG A 371 -12.77 -3.72 10.63
CA ARG A 371 -13.39 -2.76 9.72
C ARG A 371 -14.31 -3.42 8.69
N ASP A 372 -13.84 -4.48 8.05
CA ASP A 372 -14.58 -5.14 6.97
C ASP A 372 -15.83 -5.87 7.51
N ASN A 373 -15.75 -6.45 8.71
CA ASN A 373 -16.90 -7.04 9.38
C ASN A 373 -17.95 -5.98 9.76
N LEU A 374 -17.52 -4.83 10.29
CA LEU A 374 -18.42 -3.74 10.65
C LEU A 374 -19.05 -3.06 9.41
N LEU A 375 -18.27 -2.86 8.34
CA LEU A 375 -18.82 -2.37 7.06
C LEU A 375 -19.81 -3.36 6.45
N ALA A 376 -19.56 -4.67 6.55
CA ALA A 376 -20.51 -5.68 6.09
C ALA A 376 -21.85 -5.60 6.83
N VAL A 377 -21.84 -5.29 8.14
CA VAL A 377 -23.08 -5.03 8.89
C VAL A 377 -23.83 -3.85 8.29
N VAL A 378 -23.12 -2.73 8.02
CA VAL A 378 -23.71 -1.53 7.44
C VAL A 378 -24.28 -1.80 6.05
N GLU A 379 -23.52 -2.39 5.16
CA GLU A 379 -23.92 -2.64 3.78
C GLU A 379 -25.13 -3.57 3.67
N ARG A 380 -25.17 -4.65 4.47
CA ARG A 380 -26.31 -5.59 4.50
C ARG A 380 -27.58 -4.90 4.97
N ILE A 381 -27.50 -4.06 6.00
CA ILE A 381 -28.65 -3.33 6.50
C ILE A 381 -29.12 -2.31 5.46
N LEU A 382 -28.22 -1.49 4.92
CA LEU A 382 -28.54 -0.44 3.93
C LEU A 382 -28.93 -1.00 2.56
N GLY A 383 -28.65 -2.26 2.26
CA GLY A 383 -29.06 -2.95 1.04
C GLY A 383 -30.48 -3.53 1.10
N ARG A 384 -31.14 -3.56 2.26
CA ARG A 384 -32.51 -4.09 2.41
C ARG A 384 -33.56 -3.05 1.98
N PRO A 385 -34.64 -3.45 1.29
CA PRO A 385 -35.66 -2.52 0.83
C PRO A 385 -36.46 -1.87 1.98
N ASN A 386 -36.63 -2.60 3.10
CA ASN A 386 -37.38 -2.12 4.28
C ASN A 386 -36.50 -2.30 5.52
N VAL A 387 -35.96 -1.19 6.02
CA VAL A 387 -35.09 -1.18 7.20
C VAL A 387 -35.90 -0.74 8.41
N SER A 388 -35.96 -1.59 9.45
CA SER A 388 -36.55 -1.23 10.72
C SER A 388 -35.68 -0.20 11.46
N SER A 389 -36.31 0.61 12.34
CA SER A 389 -35.63 1.56 13.23
C SER A 389 -34.47 0.88 13.98
N ARG A 390 -34.67 -0.31 14.56
CA ARG A 390 -33.64 -1.07 15.28
C ARG A 390 -32.46 -1.48 14.38
N SER A 391 -32.74 -1.80 13.10
CA SER A 391 -31.68 -2.12 12.16
C SER A 391 -30.90 -0.87 11.74
N ALA A 392 -31.60 0.25 11.50
CA ALA A 392 -30.99 1.53 11.22
C ALA A 392 -30.09 2.01 12.38
N ASP A 393 -30.56 1.87 13.62
CA ASP A 393 -29.77 2.14 14.82
C ASP A 393 -28.47 1.32 14.84
N ARG A 394 -28.55 0.03 14.50
CA ARG A 394 -27.38 -0.84 14.46
C ARG A 394 -26.38 -0.41 13.40
N ALA A 395 -26.84 0.02 12.22
CA ALA A 395 -25.97 0.53 11.18
C ALA A 395 -25.29 1.84 11.61
N LEU A 396 -26.00 2.77 12.24
CA LEU A 396 -25.43 4.01 12.76
C LEU A 396 -24.41 3.74 13.89
N ARG A 397 -24.73 2.81 14.80
CA ARG A 397 -23.79 2.38 15.86
C ARG A 397 -22.48 1.85 15.28
N ALA A 398 -22.56 0.99 14.25
CA ALA A 398 -21.39 0.48 13.56
C ALA A 398 -20.56 1.61 12.91
N LEU A 399 -21.20 2.54 12.21
CA LEU A 399 -20.53 3.68 11.55
C LEU A 399 -19.86 4.61 12.57
N VAL A 400 -20.54 4.93 13.66
CA VAL A 400 -20.01 5.79 14.73
C VAL A 400 -18.84 5.12 15.43
N ALA A 401 -18.94 3.81 15.71
CA ALA A 401 -17.85 3.06 16.32
C ALA A 401 -16.61 2.93 15.41
N LEU A 402 -16.80 2.91 14.08
CA LEU A 402 -15.72 2.97 13.10
C LEU A 402 -15.06 4.37 12.98
N GLY A 403 -15.71 5.43 13.45
CA GLY A 403 -15.26 6.82 13.30
C GLY A 403 -13.78 7.05 13.60
N PRO A 404 -13.23 6.57 14.76
CA PRO A 404 -11.82 6.74 15.09
C PRO A 404 -10.83 6.18 14.05
N VAL A 405 -11.22 5.15 13.32
CA VAL A 405 -10.41 4.51 12.26
C VAL A 405 -10.68 5.16 10.91
N LEU A 406 -11.95 5.34 10.53
CA LEU A 406 -12.32 5.88 9.22
C LEU A 406 -11.78 7.29 8.99
N LEU A 407 -11.71 8.11 10.03
CA LEU A 407 -11.15 9.45 9.97
C LEU A 407 -9.61 9.45 9.84
N ARG A 408 -8.93 8.37 10.17
CA ARG A 408 -7.46 8.29 10.16
C ARG A 408 -6.91 7.55 8.95
N GLU A 409 -7.54 6.44 8.57
CA GLU A 409 -7.00 5.45 7.63
C GLU A 409 -7.92 5.19 6.43
N GLY A 410 -9.18 5.65 6.48
CA GLY A 410 -10.18 5.35 5.47
C GLY A 410 -10.22 6.33 4.29
N SER A 411 -10.78 5.88 3.17
CA SER A 411 -11.21 6.79 2.11
C SER A 411 -12.36 7.67 2.63
N LEU A 412 -12.10 8.96 2.75
CA LEU A 412 -13.09 9.93 3.25
C LEU A 412 -14.35 9.97 2.38
N GLU A 413 -14.22 9.76 1.08
CA GLU A 413 -15.34 9.75 0.14
C GLU A 413 -16.26 8.53 0.34
N ILE A 414 -15.68 7.34 0.51
CA ILE A 414 -16.44 6.12 0.81
C ILE A 414 -17.13 6.26 2.18
N THR A 415 -16.41 6.79 3.17
CA THR A 415 -16.97 7.07 4.50
C THR A 415 -18.14 8.03 4.45
N ARG A 416 -18.02 9.12 3.66
CA ARG A 416 -19.10 10.09 3.42
C ARG A 416 -20.33 9.41 2.84
N SER A 417 -20.15 8.58 1.80
CA SER A 417 -21.26 7.86 1.14
C SER A 417 -22.00 6.92 2.10
N HIS A 418 -21.27 6.16 2.94
CA HIS A 418 -21.91 5.28 3.93
C HIS A 418 -22.70 6.07 4.99
N LEU A 419 -22.16 7.21 5.46
CA LEU A 419 -22.85 8.07 6.42
C LEU A 419 -24.09 8.74 5.82
N GLU A 420 -24.01 9.19 4.56
CA GLU A 420 -25.16 9.78 3.84
C GLU A 420 -26.31 8.77 3.70
N ARG A 421 -25.99 7.55 3.23
CA ARG A 421 -26.98 6.48 3.10
C ARG A 421 -27.52 6.04 4.46
N GLY A 422 -26.65 5.90 5.46
CA GLY A 422 -27.05 5.50 6.81
C GLY A 422 -27.99 6.51 7.47
N LEU A 423 -27.69 7.80 7.38
CA LEU A 423 -28.54 8.87 7.90
C LEU A 423 -29.87 8.99 7.13
N SER A 424 -29.87 8.87 5.80
CA SER A 424 -31.09 8.87 5.01
C SER A 424 -32.04 7.73 5.41
N VAL A 425 -31.50 6.52 5.59
CA VAL A 425 -32.29 5.36 6.07
C VAL A 425 -32.77 5.58 7.50
N ALA A 426 -31.94 6.14 8.37
CA ALA A 426 -32.30 6.41 9.77
C ALA A 426 -33.42 7.41 9.91
N GLN A 427 -33.40 8.48 9.12
CA GLN A 427 -34.49 9.48 9.06
C GLN A 427 -35.79 8.84 8.58
N GLY A 428 -35.75 8.02 7.52
CA GLY A 428 -36.94 7.36 6.97
C GLY A 428 -37.53 6.28 7.89
N SER A 429 -36.74 5.65 8.75
CA SER A 429 -37.14 4.55 9.63
C SER A 429 -37.48 4.96 11.07
N GLY A 430 -37.29 6.23 11.46
CA GLY A 430 -37.50 6.72 12.82
C GLY A 430 -36.45 6.17 13.80
N ALA A 431 -35.20 6.08 13.40
CA ALA A 431 -34.07 5.66 14.25
C ALA A 431 -33.81 6.64 15.40
N ASP A 432 -33.05 6.20 16.43
CA ASP A 432 -32.75 6.97 17.62
C ASP A 432 -32.08 8.32 17.27
N PRO A 433 -32.68 9.47 17.62
CA PRO A 433 -32.10 10.80 17.39
C PRO A 433 -30.71 10.98 18.02
N ARG A 434 -30.41 10.27 19.08
CA ARG A 434 -29.09 10.28 19.72
C ARG A 434 -28.01 9.73 18.80
N LEU A 435 -28.30 8.67 18.09
CA LEU A 435 -27.36 8.05 17.13
C LEU A 435 -27.26 8.91 15.87
N GLN A 436 -28.35 9.52 15.44
CA GLN A 436 -28.35 10.45 14.31
C GLN A 436 -27.46 11.66 14.61
N ALA A 437 -27.54 12.27 15.81
CA ALA A 437 -26.67 13.38 16.19
C ALA A 437 -25.18 13.02 16.11
N ARG A 438 -24.78 11.85 16.62
CA ARG A 438 -23.39 11.34 16.55
C ARG A 438 -22.92 11.09 15.13
N ALA A 439 -23.78 10.50 14.30
CA ALA A 439 -23.46 10.22 12.89
C ALA A 439 -23.36 11.51 12.07
N LEU A 440 -24.22 12.52 12.34
CA LEU A 440 -24.14 13.85 11.74
C LEU A 440 -22.81 14.55 12.10
N LEU A 441 -22.43 14.51 13.38
CA LEU A 441 -21.14 15.06 13.82
C LEU A 441 -19.98 14.39 13.09
N LEU A 442 -19.98 13.07 12.97
CA LEU A 442 -18.95 12.33 12.22
C LEU A 442 -18.96 12.72 10.73
N ARG A 443 -20.14 12.87 10.10
CA ARG A 443 -20.24 13.29 8.69
C ARG A 443 -19.76 14.72 8.50
N ALA A 444 -20.04 15.63 9.43
CA ALA A 444 -19.50 16.98 9.42
C ALA A 444 -17.96 17.00 9.49
N GLU A 445 -17.37 16.13 10.30
CA GLU A 445 -15.92 15.98 10.37
C GLU A 445 -15.31 15.49 9.04
N VAL A 446 -15.95 14.51 8.40
CA VAL A 446 -15.55 14.01 7.09
C VAL A 446 -15.68 15.11 6.04
N LYS A 447 -16.85 15.82 5.97
CA LYS A 447 -17.09 16.92 5.03
C LYS A 447 -16.08 18.06 5.19
N THR A 448 -15.74 18.41 6.43
CA THR A 448 -14.69 19.41 6.72
C THR A 448 -13.35 19.00 6.11
N ARG A 449 -12.98 17.72 6.19
CA ARG A 449 -11.71 17.20 5.66
C ARG A 449 -11.65 17.11 4.14
N VAL A 450 -12.81 16.91 3.48
CA VAL A 450 -12.90 16.93 2.01
C VAL A 450 -13.17 18.32 1.44
N GLY A 451 -13.32 19.35 2.31
CA GLY A 451 -13.50 20.74 1.91
C GLY A 451 -14.95 21.15 1.64
N ASP A 452 -15.95 20.31 1.92
CA ASP A 452 -17.37 20.67 1.87
C ASP A 452 -17.78 21.40 3.16
N LEU A 453 -17.36 22.67 3.29
CA LEU A 453 -17.56 23.46 4.50
C LEU A 453 -19.03 23.85 4.70
N GLU A 454 -19.81 24.00 3.63
CA GLU A 454 -21.24 24.32 3.71
C GLU A 454 -22.06 23.11 4.15
N GLY A 455 -21.73 21.93 3.60
CA GLY A 455 -22.33 20.68 4.02
C GLY A 455 -22.01 20.33 5.47
N ALA A 456 -20.81 20.62 5.91
CA ALA A 456 -20.39 20.44 7.31
C ALA A 456 -21.18 21.35 8.27
N ASP A 457 -21.37 22.62 7.92
CA ASP A 457 -22.15 23.59 8.73
C ASP A 457 -23.61 23.15 8.91
N ARG A 458 -24.23 22.63 7.83
CA ARG A 458 -25.61 22.10 7.90
C ARG A 458 -25.71 20.89 8.82
N ASP A 459 -24.77 19.94 8.69
CA ASP A 459 -24.74 18.76 9.54
C ASP A 459 -24.50 19.11 11.01
N LEU A 460 -23.63 20.11 11.29
CA LEU A 460 -23.36 20.58 12.66
C LEU A 460 -24.60 21.26 13.27
N ALA A 461 -25.32 22.07 12.50
CA ALA A 461 -26.52 22.71 12.98
C ALA A 461 -27.59 21.67 13.36
N GLU A 462 -27.81 20.66 12.52
CA GLU A 462 -28.73 19.56 12.79
C GLU A 462 -28.26 18.70 13.99
N ALA A 463 -26.98 18.38 14.06
CA ALA A 463 -26.38 17.62 15.16
C ALA A 463 -26.57 18.32 16.51
N MET A 464 -26.33 19.64 16.57
CA MET A 464 -26.53 20.46 17.78
C MET A 464 -27.98 20.49 18.22
N VAL A 465 -28.93 20.64 17.29
CA VAL A 465 -30.37 20.62 17.61
C VAL A 465 -30.77 19.26 18.21
N LEU A 466 -30.37 18.15 17.57
CA LEU A 466 -30.66 16.81 18.07
C LEU A 466 -29.98 16.54 19.42
N ALA A 467 -28.70 16.93 19.55
CA ALA A 467 -27.95 16.76 20.78
C ALA A 467 -28.55 17.53 21.96
N HIS A 468 -28.99 18.77 21.71
CA HIS A 468 -29.68 19.59 22.71
C HIS A 468 -31.00 18.96 23.18
N HIS A 469 -31.86 18.56 22.24
CA HIS A 469 -33.12 17.90 22.54
C HIS A 469 -32.99 16.57 23.27
N THR A 470 -31.90 15.83 23.03
CA THR A 470 -31.64 14.52 23.63
C THR A 470 -30.75 14.59 24.86
N GLY A 471 -30.28 15.78 25.26
CA GLY A 471 -29.40 16.00 26.40
C GLY A 471 -27.97 15.46 26.24
N GLN A 472 -27.46 15.35 24.98
CA GLN A 472 -26.13 14.88 24.69
C GLN A 472 -25.10 16.02 24.68
N LEU A 473 -24.72 16.51 25.85
CA LEU A 473 -23.78 17.61 26.00
C LEU A 473 -22.39 17.29 25.41
N ASP A 474 -21.97 16.03 25.43
CA ASP A 474 -20.71 15.57 24.82
C ASP A 474 -20.71 15.79 23.29
N VAL A 475 -21.82 15.53 22.62
CA VAL A 475 -21.97 15.74 21.17
C VAL A 475 -22.10 17.24 20.86
N GLU A 476 -22.92 17.99 21.66
CA GLU A 476 -23.08 19.44 21.53
C GLU A 476 -21.72 20.15 21.64
N GLY A 477 -20.92 19.83 22.67
CA GLY A 477 -19.62 20.43 22.89
C GLY A 477 -18.63 20.18 21.74
N ARG A 478 -18.53 18.95 21.27
CA ARG A 478 -17.69 18.61 20.11
C ARG A 478 -18.13 19.27 18.82
N ALA A 479 -19.45 19.36 18.59
CA ALA A 479 -20.00 20.04 17.42
C ALA A 479 -19.69 21.55 17.46
N LEU A 480 -19.76 22.18 18.64
CA LEU A 480 -19.38 23.59 18.83
C LEU A 480 -17.89 23.83 18.57
N VAL A 481 -17.00 22.96 19.01
CA VAL A 481 -15.57 23.05 18.70
C VAL A 481 -15.29 22.97 17.22
N LEU A 482 -15.97 22.04 16.51
CA LEU A 482 -15.82 21.92 15.07
C LEU A 482 -16.41 23.13 14.33
N ALA A 483 -17.56 23.64 14.77
CA ALA A 483 -18.16 24.87 14.25
C ALA A 483 -17.25 26.08 14.44
N ALA A 484 -16.60 26.21 15.62
CA ALA A 484 -15.60 27.24 15.88
C ALA A 484 -14.40 27.17 14.93
N ARG A 485 -13.89 25.96 14.65
CA ARG A 485 -12.81 25.75 13.67
C ARG A 485 -13.22 26.15 12.26
N LEU A 486 -14.45 25.82 11.84
CA LEU A 486 -15.00 26.25 10.54
C LEU A 486 -15.12 27.78 10.47
N SER A 487 -15.67 28.41 11.52
CA SER A 487 -15.81 29.87 11.60
C SER A 487 -14.45 30.57 11.61
N THR A 488 -13.44 29.97 12.25
CA THR A 488 -12.04 30.46 12.18
C THR A 488 -11.51 30.44 10.75
N THR A 489 -11.72 29.34 10.02
CA THR A 489 -11.30 29.20 8.62
C THR A 489 -12.04 30.22 7.72
N ARG A 490 -13.31 30.53 8.02
CA ARG A 490 -14.12 31.52 7.30
C ARG A 490 -13.85 32.97 7.74
N ARG A 491 -12.93 33.18 8.69
CA ARG A 491 -12.64 34.52 9.28
C ARG A 491 -13.83 35.18 9.98
N GLU A 492 -14.61 34.38 10.68
CA GLU A 492 -15.74 34.80 11.51
C GLU A 492 -15.38 34.70 13.02
N PRO A 493 -14.47 35.55 13.55
CA PRO A 493 -13.89 35.36 14.89
C PRO A 493 -14.93 35.45 16.01
N SER A 494 -15.92 36.34 15.87
CA SER A 494 -16.97 36.49 16.87
C SER A 494 -17.82 35.24 17.03
N ARG A 495 -18.16 34.58 15.90
CA ARG A 495 -18.89 33.30 15.90
C ARG A 495 -18.06 32.18 16.48
N ALA A 496 -16.75 32.11 16.13
CA ALA A 496 -15.82 31.15 16.68
C ALA A 496 -15.68 31.30 18.20
N THR A 497 -15.55 32.52 18.71
CA THR A 497 -15.43 32.82 20.14
C THR A 497 -16.67 32.36 20.89
N LEU A 498 -17.87 32.72 20.42
CA LEU A 498 -19.14 32.36 21.07
C LEU A 498 -19.31 30.83 21.16
N ALA A 499 -18.97 30.12 20.09
CA ALA A 499 -19.04 28.66 20.06
C ALA A 499 -18.04 28.03 21.07
N LEU A 500 -16.82 28.56 21.17
CA LEU A 500 -15.82 28.10 22.12
C LEU A 500 -16.21 28.37 23.56
N ASP A 501 -16.75 29.56 23.87
CA ASP A 501 -17.19 29.91 25.23
C ASP A 501 -18.26 28.92 25.73
N ARG A 502 -19.22 28.56 24.86
CA ARG A 502 -20.23 27.55 25.18
C ARG A 502 -19.60 26.14 25.33
N ALA A 503 -18.70 25.74 24.43
CA ALA A 503 -18.02 24.44 24.51
C ALA A 503 -17.18 24.30 25.79
N GLU A 504 -16.47 25.35 26.19
CA GLU A 504 -15.73 25.40 27.44
C GLU A 504 -16.62 25.32 28.68
N SER A 505 -17.83 25.93 28.63
CA SER A 505 -18.82 25.77 29.67
C SER A 505 -19.27 24.33 29.82
N ILE A 506 -19.55 23.67 28.70
CA ILE A 506 -19.92 22.24 28.69
C ILE A 506 -18.78 21.37 29.21
N ALA A 507 -17.53 21.63 28.78
CA ALA A 507 -16.37 20.86 29.21
C ALA A 507 -16.20 20.93 30.74
N ARG A 508 -16.39 22.13 31.34
CA ARG A 508 -16.32 22.32 32.80
C ARG A 508 -17.47 21.63 33.53
N GLU A 509 -18.70 21.75 33.02
CA GLU A 509 -19.89 21.12 33.57
C GLU A 509 -19.79 19.59 33.60
N GLN A 510 -19.32 19.00 32.49
CA GLN A 510 -19.19 17.55 32.35
C GLN A 510 -17.86 17.01 32.89
N ARG A 511 -16.92 17.88 33.29
CA ARG A 511 -15.54 17.52 33.63
C ARG A 511 -14.85 16.72 32.50
N ASP A 512 -15.18 17.06 31.24
CA ASP A 512 -14.63 16.40 30.04
C ASP A 512 -13.30 17.07 29.68
N GLU A 513 -12.20 16.42 30.12
CA GLU A 513 -10.83 16.87 29.85
C GLU A 513 -10.50 16.82 28.34
N THR A 514 -11.03 15.84 27.61
CA THR A 514 -10.81 15.73 26.18
C THR A 514 -11.44 16.90 25.43
N LEU A 515 -12.66 17.28 25.80
CA LEU A 515 -13.32 18.47 25.23
C LEU A 515 -12.58 19.75 25.62
N ALA A 516 -12.12 19.87 26.86
CA ALA A 516 -11.35 21.01 27.32
C ALA A 516 -10.04 21.19 26.51
N LEU A 517 -9.30 20.11 26.26
CA LEU A 517 -8.11 20.12 25.41
C LEU A 517 -8.44 20.52 23.96
N ALA A 518 -9.57 20.04 23.44
CA ALA A 518 -10.03 20.41 22.09
C ALA A 518 -10.37 21.92 22.00
N CYS A 519 -11.00 22.48 23.05
CA CYS A 519 -11.26 23.93 23.17
C CYS A 519 -9.97 24.74 23.19
N LEU A 520 -8.98 24.37 24.02
CA LEU A 520 -7.67 25.03 24.08
C LEU A 520 -6.98 25.03 22.70
N GLY A 521 -7.02 23.89 22.02
CA GLY A 521 -6.45 23.77 20.68
C GLY A 521 -7.14 24.63 19.63
N ALA A 522 -8.48 24.77 19.70
CA ALA A 522 -9.26 25.59 18.79
C ALA A 522 -9.11 27.10 19.10
N ARG A 523 -9.04 27.47 20.39
CA ARG A 523 -8.78 28.85 20.81
C ARG A 523 -7.40 29.34 20.40
N GLY A 524 -6.37 28.54 20.64
CA GLY A 524 -5.04 28.86 20.15
C GLY A 524 -4.98 29.02 18.62
N ALA A 525 -5.69 28.19 17.86
CA ALA A 525 -5.80 28.34 16.41
C ALA A 525 -6.53 29.64 16.01
N LEU A 526 -7.60 30.01 16.71
CA LEU A 526 -8.30 31.28 16.48
C LEU A 526 -7.37 32.48 16.72
N LEU A 527 -6.58 32.46 17.81
CA LEU A 527 -5.59 33.50 18.13
C LEU A 527 -4.47 33.59 17.07
N LEU A 528 -4.01 32.44 16.54
CA LEU A 528 -3.08 32.44 15.41
C LEU A 528 -3.65 33.19 14.20
N HIS A 529 -4.91 32.94 13.86
CA HIS A 529 -5.58 33.65 12.77
C HIS A 529 -5.75 35.15 13.04
N ALA A 530 -5.90 35.53 14.31
CA ALA A 530 -5.90 36.92 14.75
C ALA A 530 -4.50 37.52 14.87
N ARG A 531 -3.44 36.75 14.59
CA ARG A 531 -2.03 37.12 14.76
C ARG A 531 -1.58 37.41 16.20
N ASP A 532 -2.30 36.92 17.16
CA ASP A 532 -1.89 36.91 18.55
C ASP A 532 -1.07 35.64 18.83
N LEU A 533 0.23 35.69 18.47
CA LEU A 533 1.14 34.57 18.66
C LEU A 533 1.38 34.27 20.14
N ALA A 534 1.44 35.31 20.98
CA ALA A 534 1.68 35.16 22.42
C ALA A 534 0.47 34.50 23.11
N GLY A 535 -0.74 34.93 22.77
CA GLY A 535 -1.97 34.32 23.28
C GLY A 535 -2.11 32.88 22.81
N ALA A 536 -1.76 32.57 21.55
CA ALA A 536 -1.78 31.21 21.02
C ALA A 536 -0.76 30.31 21.73
N GLU A 537 0.48 30.80 21.96
CA GLU A 537 1.54 30.07 22.69
C GLU A 537 1.07 29.69 24.11
N LEU A 538 0.47 30.63 24.84
CA LEU A 538 -0.07 30.39 26.17
C LEU A 538 -1.11 29.25 26.20
N HIS A 539 -2.07 29.26 25.27
CA HIS A 539 -3.11 28.24 25.22
C HIS A 539 -2.55 26.86 24.80
N PHE A 540 -1.57 26.84 23.92
CA PHE A 540 -0.94 25.57 23.51
C PHE A 540 -0.03 25.02 24.61
N GLU A 541 0.68 25.87 25.38
CA GLU A 541 1.47 25.42 26.54
C GLU A 541 0.59 24.87 27.66
N GLU A 542 -0.52 25.54 27.95
CA GLU A 542 -1.51 25.04 28.90
C GLU A 542 -2.05 23.69 28.42
N GLY A 543 -2.43 23.59 27.14
CA GLY A 543 -2.90 22.35 26.54
C GLY A 543 -1.88 21.22 26.63
N LEU A 544 -0.61 21.51 26.34
CA LEU A 544 0.49 20.54 26.45
C LEU A 544 0.69 20.08 27.91
N ALA A 545 0.68 21.00 28.86
CA ALA A 545 0.83 20.69 30.27
C ALA A 545 -0.33 19.84 30.81
N ARG A 546 -1.56 20.12 30.37
CA ARG A 546 -2.76 19.34 30.74
C ARG A 546 -2.73 17.95 30.08
N ALA A 547 -2.39 17.85 28.79
CA ALA A 547 -2.27 16.58 28.08
C ALA A 547 -1.24 15.65 28.74
N LYS A 548 -0.07 16.17 29.12
CA LYS A 548 0.95 15.43 29.88
C LYS A 548 0.45 14.91 31.23
N ARG A 549 -0.22 15.76 32.03
CA ARG A 549 -0.80 15.35 33.31
C ARG A 549 -1.89 14.28 33.15
N GLY A 550 -2.75 14.43 32.14
CA GLY A 550 -3.83 13.48 31.84
C GLY A 550 -3.35 12.24 31.06
N ALA A 551 -2.06 12.20 30.70
CA ALA A 551 -1.47 11.16 29.84
C ALA A 551 -2.25 10.94 28.53
N ASP A 552 -2.80 12.02 27.95
CA ASP A 552 -3.40 12.02 26.62
C ASP A 552 -2.29 12.24 25.57
N VAL A 553 -1.73 11.16 25.08
CA VAL A 553 -0.59 11.17 24.15
C VAL A 553 -0.96 11.79 22.80
N SER A 554 -2.17 11.56 22.30
CA SER A 554 -2.62 12.17 21.04
C SER A 554 -2.71 13.70 21.13
N ALA A 555 -3.22 14.22 22.25
CA ALA A 555 -3.24 15.65 22.52
C ALA A 555 -1.82 16.21 22.74
N GLU A 556 -0.95 15.49 23.47
CA GLU A 556 0.44 15.88 23.66
C GLU A 556 1.18 16.06 22.33
N ILE A 557 1.06 15.08 21.41
CA ILE A 557 1.63 15.16 20.06
C ILE A 557 1.08 16.38 19.30
N ALA A 558 -0.25 16.61 19.38
CA ALA A 558 -0.90 17.71 18.67
C ALA A 558 -0.44 19.09 19.17
N PHE A 559 -0.32 19.28 20.49
CA PHE A 559 0.15 20.54 21.09
C PHE A 559 1.65 20.75 20.88
N ALA A 560 2.47 19.71 21.04
CA ALA A 560 3.90 19.79 20.76
C ALA A 560 4.18 20.25 19.32
N ARG A 561 3.44 19.72 18.36
CA ARG A 561 3.56 20.13 16.95
C ARG A 561 3.12 21.59 16.73
N ARG A 562 2.02 22.04 17.35
CA ARG A 562 1.57 23.44 17.24
C ARG A 562 2.56 24.42 17.84
N LEU A 563 3.13 24.09 19.00
CA LEU A 563 4.19 24.89 19.62
C LEU A 563 5.45 24.91 18.76
N ALA A 564 5.82 23.80 18.14
CA ALA A 564 6.96 23.78 17.22
C ALA A 564 6.78 24.70 16.02
N TYR A 565 5.57 24.85 15.48
CA TYR A 565 5.30 25.85 14.44
C TYR A 565 5.50 27.29 14.96
N LEU A 566 5.12 27.57 16.21
CA LEU A 566 5.40 28.87 16.84
C LEU A 566 6.89 29.07 17.10
N ASP A 567 7.59 28.03 17.53
CA ASP A 567 9.05 28.08 17.69
C ASP A 567 9.75 28.40 16.36
N LEU A 568 9.31 27.78 15.25
CA LEU A 568 9.82 28.10 13.91
C LEU A 568 9.51 29.55 13.53
N ALA A 569 8.31 30.05 13.83
CA ALA A 569 7.92 31.44 13.56
C ALA A 569 8.76 32.45 14.39
N HIS A 570 9.22 32.05 15.56
CA HIS A 570 10.13 32.86 16.40
C HIS A 570 11.62 32.59 16.16
N GLU A 571 11.96 31.87 15.08
CA GLU A 571 13.36 31.50 14.74
C GLU A 571 14.05 30.60 15.79
N ARG A 572 13.27 29.87 16.60
CA ARG A 572 13.75 28.95 17.64
C ARG A 572 13.85 27.52 17.08
N ALA A 573 14.63 27.32 16.02
CA ALA A 573 14.69 26.06 15.28
C ALA A 573 15.08 24.86 16.17
N GLY A 574 16.01 25.03 17.12
CA GLY A 574 16.42 23.97 18.05
C GLY A 574 15.28 23.52 18.96
N ALA A 575 14.49 24.45 19.52
CA ALA A 575 13.32 24.13 20.35
C ALA A 575 12.24 23.42 19.53
N ALA A 576 12.00 23.90 18.30
CA ALA A 576 11.07 23.25 17.38
C ALA A 576 11.48 21.80 17.08
N ARG A 577 12.76 21.55 16.79
CA ARG A 577 13.31 20.21 16.55
C ARG A 577 13.09 19.29 17.76
N GLU A 578 13.47 19.73 18.95
CA GLU A 578 13.31 18.93 20.16
C GLU A 578 11.86 18.51 20.42
N ARG A 579 10.91 19.46 20.25
CA ARG A 579 9.46 19.19 20.38
C ARG A 579 8.96 18.21 19.32
N LEU A 580 9.40 18.35 18.08
CA LEU A 580 8.96 17.49 16.97
C LEU A 580 9.56 16.09 17.05
N GLU A 581 10.84 15.96 17.43
CA GLU A 581 11.46 14.65 17.71
C GLU A 581 10.77 13.94 18.88
N HIS A 582 10.41 14.68 19.93
CA HIS A 582 9.62 14.13 21.04
C HIS A 582 8.25 13.65 20.55
N ALA A 583 7.53 14.46 19.78
CA ALA A 583 6.24 14.10 19.21
C ALA A 583 6.34 12.90 18.28
N ALA A 584 7.40 12.80 17.47
CA ALA A 584 7.63 11.66 16.57
C ALA A 584 7.89 10.37 17.36
N ARG A 585 8.70 10.42 18.45
CA ARG A 585 8.91 9.25 19.33
C ARG A 585 7.61 8.78 19.98
N LEU A 586 6.76 9.71 20.42
CA LEU A 586 5.45 9.37 20.99
C LEU A 586 4.53 8.77 19.91
N ALA A 587 4.49 9.34 18.70
CA ALA A 587 3.67 8.85 17.61
C ALA A 587 4.09 7.43 17.18
N ALA A 588 5.38 7.16 17.10
CA ALA A 588 5.91 5.83 16.80
C ALA A 588 5.53 4.80 17.88
N ARG A 589 5.63 5.18 19.16
CA ARG A 589 5.23 4.34 20.30
C ARG A 589 3.74 4.01 20.28
N GLU A 590 2.90 4.97 19.93
CA GLU A 590 1.44 4.82 19.86
C GLU A 590 0.95 4.27 18.51
N HIS A 591 1.86 3.88 17.63
CA HIS A 591 1.54 3.42 16.26
C HIS A 591 0.60 4.40 15.53
N GLU A 592 0.96 5.70 15.54
CA GLU A 592 0.22 6.76 14.86
C GLU A 592 0.96 7.25 13.59
N PRO A 593 0.97 6.49 12.50
CA PRO A 593 1.74 6.83 11.29
C PRO A 593 1.35 8.19 10.70
N ARG A 594 0.07 8.57 10.81
CA ARG A 594 -0.40 9.89 10.38
C ARG A 594 0.26 11.03 11.17
N ALA A 595 0.42 10.88 12.47
CA ALA A 595 1.05 11.91 13.31
C ALA A 595 2.54 12.04 12.98
N GLU A 596 3.22 10.92 12.73
CA GLU A 596 4.61 10.89 12.27
C GLU A 596 4.76 11.62 10.92
N ILE A 597 3.92 11.26 9.92
CA ILE A 597 3.94 11.88 8.59
C ILE A 597 3.68 13.40 8.68
N LEU A 598 2.64 13.82 9.42
CA LEU A 598 2.31 15.24 9.59
C LEU A 598 3.39 16.02 10.37
N GLY A 599 4.21 15.37 11.18
CA GLY A 599 5.35 15.95 11.89
C GLY A 599 6.60 16.08 11.03
N ALA A 600 6.70 15.35 9.92
CA ALA A 600 7.92 15.26 9.12
C ALA A 600 8.29 16.60 8.43
N VAL A 601 7.32 17.30 7.87
CA VAL A 601 7.56 18.58 7.19
C VAL A 601 8.14 19.62 8.14
N PRO A 602 7.49 19.97 9.27
CA PRO A 602 8.06 20.94 10.20
C PRO A 602 9.39 20.47 10.82
N LEU A 603 9.59 19.16 11.01
CA LEU A 603 10.86 18.63 11.50
C LEU A 603 11.98 18.79 10.46
N ALA A 604 11.70 18.54 9.18
CA ALA A 604 12.65 18.78 8.11
C ALA A 604 13.06 20.26 8.01
N ILE A 605 12.10 21.18 8.20
CA ILE A 605 12.35 22.61 8.26
C ILE A 605 13.24 22.96 9.46
N ALA A 606 12.93 22.46 10.65
CA ALA A 606 13.70 22.72 11.87
C ALA A 606 15.15 22.24 11.73
N LEU A 607 15.35 21.02 11.21
CA LEU A 607 16.68 20.45 10.95
C LEU A 607 17.50 21.32 9.97
N ALA A 608 16.88 21.80 8.90
CA ALA A 608 17.55 22.62 7.90
C ALA A 608 17.94 24.01 8.43
N LEU A 609 17.10 24.62 9.30
CA LEU A 609 17.35 25.94 9.85
C LEU A 609 18.40 25.94 10.99
N GLU A 610 18.59 24.82 11.70
CA GLU A 610 19.50 24.77 12.87
C GLU A 610 20.97 24.69 12.49
N SER A 611 21.31 24.33 11.25
CA SER A 611 22.73 24.19 10.85
C SER A 611 23.04 24.76 9.49
N GLY A 612 24.22 25.37 9.40
CA GLY A 612 24.88 25.60 8.11
C GLY A 612 25.15 24.26 7.41
N ALA A 613 24.89 24.22 6.12
CA ALA A 613 25.07 23.18 5.09
C ALA A 613 25.82 21.91 5.51
N GLY A 614 25.28 20.73 5.19
CA GLY A 614 25.94 19.46 5.35
C GLY A 614 24.95 18.32 5.66
N ASP A 615 25.32 17.40 6.53
CA ASP A 615 24.60 16.17 6.83
C ASP A 615 23.14 16.35 7.28
N ARG A 616 22.81 17.46 7.96
CA ARG A 616 21.43 17.70 8.43
C ARG A 616 20.48 18.11 7.30
N PHE A 617 20.98 18.75 6.26
CA PHE A 617 20.18 19.05 5.07
C PHE A 617 19.83 17.76 4.29
N ALA A 618 20.78 16.85 4.18
CA ALA A 618 20.55 15.53 3.62
C ALA A 618 19.52 14.74 4.45
N ALA A 619 19.63 14.77 5.78
CA ALA A 619 18.68 14.15 6.68
C ALA A 619 17.24 14.70 6.51
N SER A 620 17.10 16.02 6.31
CA SER A 620 15.79 16.65 6.03
C SER A 620 15.16 16.14 4.73
N MET A 621 15.95 15.98 3.68
CA MET A 621 15.47 15.47 2.39
C MET A 621 15.03 14.01 2.51
N THR A 622 15.87 13.15 3.10
CA THR A 622 15.52 11.73 3.36
C THR A 622 14.23 11.61 4.18
N LEU A 623 14.05 12.46 5.18
CA LEU A 623 12.82 12.50 5.99
C LEU A 623 11.58 12.85 5.13
N LEU A 624 11.71 13.81 4.21
CA LEU A 624 10.61 14.21 3.32
C LEU A 624 10.32 13.17 2.24
N GLU A 625 11.34 12.50 1.70
CA GLU A 625 11.19 11.39 0.77
C GLU A 625 10.41 10.24 1.42
N GLU A 626 10.81 9.85 2.62
CA GLU A 626 10.12 8.81 3.38
C GLU A 626 8.69 9.22 3.76
N ALA A 627 8.48 10.49 4.17
CA ALA A 627 7.15 11.00 4.46
C ALA A 627 6.25 11.01 3.23
N THR A 628 6.78 11.35 2.05
CA THR A 628 6.06 11.33 0.77
C THR A 628 5.65 9.91 0.41
N ARG A 629 6.57 8.96 0.47
CA ARG A 629 6.31 7.53 0.23
C ARG A 629 5.23 6.99 1.16
N ARG A 630 5.39 7.21 2.47
CA ARG A 630 4.43 6.75 3.49
C ARG A 630 3.07 7.41 3.38
N ALA A 631 3.00 8.67 2.94
CA ALA A 631 1.74 9.37 2.71
C ALA A 631 0.94 8.74 1.56
N GLY A 632 1.62 8.35 0.47
CA GLY A 632 1.02 7.60 -0.63
C GLY A 632 0.49 6.24 -0.19
N GLU A 633 1.30 5.47 0.55
CA GLU A 633 0.93 4.15 1.08
C GLU A 633 -0.22 4.20 2.10
N SER A 634 -0.25 5.24 2.93
CA SER A 634 -1.26 5.43 3.98
C SER A 634 -2.55 6.12 3.50
N GLY A 635 -2.70 6.39 2.20
CA GLY A 635 -3.89 7.03 1.63
C GLY A 635 -4.14 8.43 2.17
N LEU A 636 -3.10 9.25 2.33
CA LEU A 636 -3.15 10.66 2.71
C LEU A 636 -2.97 11.59 1.50
N PRO A 637 -3.93 11.62 0.55
CA PRO A 637 -3.77 12.28 -0.74
C PRO A 637 -3.59 13.82 -0.64
N THR A 638 -3.99 14.40 0.49
CA THR A 638 -3.82 15.85 0.73
C THR A 638 -2.44 16.19 1.29
N PHE A 639 -1.76 15.25 1.94
CA PHE A 639 -0.44 15.48 2.57
C PHE A 639 0.72 15.15 1.62
N GLU A 640 0.60 14.11 0.82
CA GLU A 640 1.65 13.69 -0.13
C GLU A 640 2.11 14.85 -1.05
N PRO A 641 1.21 15.61 -1.72
CA PRO A 641 1.63 16.75 -2.54
C PRO A 641 2.28 17.87 -1.73
N VAL A 642 1.94 18.02 -0.45
CA VAL A 642 2.60 19.00 0.42
C VAL A 642 4.03 18.57 0.70
N ALA A 643 4.26 17.35 1.15
CA ALA A 643 5.60 16.82 1.44
C ALA A 643 6.48 16.84 0.18
N ARG A 644 5.94 16.46 -0.98
CA ARG A 644 6.62 16.49 -2.28
C ARG A 644 6.96 17.93 -2.70
N GLY A 645 6.06 18.89 -2.47
CA GLY A 645 6.30 20.31 -2.71
C GLY A 645 7.45 20.85 -1.86
N PHE A 646 7.51 20.48 -0.58
CA PHE A 646 8.62 20.84 0.29
C PHE A 646 9.93 20.19 -0.15
N LEU A 647 9.92 18.92 -0.56
CA LEU A 647 11.09 18.27 -1.15
C LEU A 647 11.61 19.04 -2.37
N GLY A 648 10.72 19.49 -3.26
CA GLY A 648 11.06 20.35 -4.39
C GLY A 648 11.70 21.68 -3.98
N LEU A 649 11.25 22.30 -2.87
CA LEU A 649 11.86 23.48 -2.30
C LEU A 649 13.28 23.21 -1.78
N PHE A 650 13.52 22.07 -1.14
CA PHE A 650 14.84 21.66 -0.66
C PHE A 650 15.82 21.42 -1.83
N HIS A 651 15.38 20.78 -2.92
CA HIS A 651 16.17 20.67 -4.13
C HIS A 651 16.50 22.04 -4.73
N ALA A 652 15.52 22.98 -4.75
CA ALA A 652 15.77 24.36 -5.20
C ALA A 652 16.82 25.08 -4.33
N ALA A 653 16.78 24.89 -3.01
CA ALA A 653 17.76 25.44 -2.08
C ALA A 653 19.17 24.86 -2.31
N ARG A 654 19.30 23.63 -2.73
CA ARG A 654 20.57 23.00 -3.14
C ARG A 654 21.01 23.35 -4.55
N SER A 655 20.29 24.21 -5.26
CA SER A 655 20.53 24.55 -6.66
C SER A 655 20.32 23.38 -7.65
N GLU A 656 19.66 22.32 -7.23
CA GLU A 656 19.28 21.16 -8.03
C GLU A 656 18.00 21.48 -8.82
N ARG A 657 18.12 22.43 -9.77
CA ARG A 657 16.98 23.06 -10.47
C ARG A 657 16.14 22.08 -11.30
N GLY A 658 16.74 21.00 -11.78
CA GLY A 658 16.05 19.96 -12.57
C GLY A 658 15.00 19.24 -11.75
N GLU A 659 15.40 18.65 -10.62
CA GLU A 659 14.54 17.94 -9.68
C GLU A 659 13.51 18.87 -9.04
N ALA A 660 13.95 20.06 -8.60
CA ALA A 660 13.06 21.07 -8.06
C ALA A 660 11.93 21.44 -9.03
N ARG A 661 12.26 21.63 -10.31
CA ARG A 661 11.29 21.95 -11.35
C ARG A 661 10.31 20.81 -11.60
N LEU A 662 10.79 19.57 -11.62
CA LEU A 662 9.95 18.39 -11.81
C LEU A 662 8.92 18.29 -10.67
N LEU A 663 9.40 18.24 -9.43
CA LEU A 663 8.55 18.07 -8.24
C LEU A 663 7.56 19.22 -8.06
N LEU A 664 8.02 20.48 -8.17
CA LEU A 664 7.15 21.65 -8.05
C LEU A 664 6.16 21.74 -9.21
N GLY A 665 6.57 21.36 -10.44
CA GLY A 665 5.70 21.34 -11.61
C GLY A 665 4.54 20.36 -11.46
N GLU A 666 4.81 19.13 -10.98
CA GLU A 666 3.80 18.12 -10.72
C GLU A 666 2.79 18.62 -9.69
N VAL A 667 3.27 19.08 -8.52
CA VAL A 667 2.39 19.47 -7.42
C VAL A 667 1.64 20.78 -7.68
N THR A 668 2.15 21.67 -8.52
CA THR A 668 1.46 22.95 -8.88
C THR A 668 0.66 22.87 -10.18
N SER A 669 0.51 21.68 -10.79
CA SER A 669 -0.32 21.51 -11.99
C SER A 669 -1.78 21.94 -11.75
N GLU A 670 -2.53 22.22 -12.82
CA GLU A 670 -3.94 22.65 -12.71
C GLU A 670 -4.85 21.54 -12.18
N ASP A 671 -4.47 20.28 -12.47
CA ASP A 671 -5.18 19.07 -12.03
C ASP A 671 -4.76 18.60 -10.62
N ALA A 672 -3.78 19.25 -10.00
CA ALA A 672 -3.30 18.85 -8.68
C ALA A 672 -4.37 19.11 -7.59
N PRO A 673 -4.45 18.25 -6.55
CA PRO A 673 -5.37 18.44 -5.44
C PRO A 673 -5.20 19.82 -4.78
N ARG A 674 -6.32 20.45 -4.44
CA ARG A 674 -6.29 21.76 -3.75
C ARG A 674 -5.62 21.62 -2.38
N ARG A 675 -4.72 22.56 -2.08
CA ARG A 675 -4.00 22.70 -0.80
C ARG A 675 -4.41 23.99 -0.10
N ALA A 676 -3.86 24.23 1.09
CA ALA A 676 -3.99 25.52 1.73
C ALA A 676 -3.39 26.64 0.82
N ALA A 677 -4.08 27.77 0.75
CA ALA A 677 -3.75 28.83 -0.22
C ALA A 677 -2.32 29.37 -0.06
N ASP A 678 -1.86 29.48 1.18
CA ASP A 678 -0.51 29.92 1.55
C ASP A 678 0.58 28.95 1.04
N VAL A 679 0.36 27.64 1.17
CA VAL A 679 1.29 26.61 0.65
C VAL A 679 1.34 26.68 -0.87
N ASP A 680 0.18 26.75 -1.54
CA ASP A 680 0.13 26.84 -3.00
C ASP A 680 0.85 28.08 -3.55
N VAL A 681 0.65 29.22 -2.90
CA VAL A 681 1.32 30.48 -3.29
C VAL A 681 2.85 30.32 -3.24
N VAL A 682 3.38 29.75 -2.17
CA VAL A 682 4.83 29.55 -2.02
C VAL A 682 5.40 28.59 -3.07
N LEU A 683 4.75 27.47 -3.31
CA LEU A 683 5.21 26.51 -4.30
C LEU A 683 5.16 27.08 -5.73
N LEU A 684 4.11 27.84 -6.06
CA LEU A 684 3.99 28.52 -7.35
C LEU A 684 5.08 29.58 -7.54
N LEU A 685 5.40 30.37 -6.49
CA LEU A 685 6.44 31.38 -6.56
C LEU A 685 7.85 30.77 -6.68
N ALA A 686 8.10 29.69 -5.95
CA ALA A 686 9.37 28.95 -6.06
C ALA A 686 9.57 28.42 -7.49
N LEU A 687 8.54 27.83 -8.08
CA LEU A 687 8.59 27.39 -9.47
C LEU A 687 8.75 28.56 -10.45
N ALA A 688 8.02 29.67 -10.24
CA ALA A 688 8.16 30.89 -11.07
C ALA A 688 9.59 31.41 -11.06
N ARG A 689 10.27 31.39 -9.90
CA ARG A 689 11.68 31.81 -9.80
C ARG A 689 12.61 30.88 -10.59
N ILE A 690 12.41 29.55 -10.49
CA ILE A 690 13.15 28.55 -11.27
C ILE A 690 12.96 28.80 -12.77
N GLU A 691 11.73 29.02 -13.23
CA GLU A 691 11.42 29.31 -14.65
C GLU A 691 12.02 30.64 -15.11
N SER A 692 12.04 31.68 -14.24
CA SER A 692 12.67 32.94 -14.52
C SER A 692 14.18 32.80 -14.71
N HIS A 693 14.85 32.08 -13.83
CA HIS A 693 16.29 31.78 -13.97
C HIS A 693 16.62 30.94 -15.21
N ALA A 694 15.69 30.13 -15.67
CA ALA A 694 15.80 29.38 -16.92
C ALA A 694 15.46 30.22 -18.17
N ASN A 695 15.30 31.54 -18.01
CA ASN A 695 14.93 32.53 -19.06
C ASN A 695 13.54 32.24 -19.69
N ARG A 696 12.65 31.58 -18.99
CA ARG A 696 11.27 31.26 -19.44
C ARG A 696 10.26 32.27 -18.86
N ARG A 697 10.42 33.52 -19.24
CA ARG A 697 9.68 34.66 -18.64
C ARG A 697 8.17 34.54 -18.72
N GLU A 698 7.61 34.00 -19.81
CA GLU A 698 6.16 33.86 -19.97
C GLU A 698 5.58 32.75 -19.04
N ALA A 699 6.31 31.64 -18.84
CA ALA A 699 5.93 30.64 -17.87
C ALA A 699 5.96 31.18 -16.45
N ALA A 700 7.02 31.90 -16.09
CA ALA A 700 7.15 32.57 -14.80
C ALA A 700 5.99 33.55 -14.53
N LYS A 701 5.62 34.40 -15.50
CA LYS A 701 4.50 35.35 -15.38
C LYS A 701 3.16 34.63 -15.12
N LYS A 702 2.87 33.55 -15.86
CA LYS A 702 1.65 32.73 -15.65
C LYS A 702 1.59 32.18 -14.23
N LEU A 703 2.71 31.66 -13.71
CA LEU A 703 2.77 31.11 -12.34
C LEU A 703 2.57 32.22 -11.30
N VAL A 704 3.18 33.40 -11.48
CA VAL A 704 2.95 34.56 -10.60
C VAL A 704 1.50 35.00 -10.62
N THR A 705 0.87 35.10 -11.81
CA THR A 705 -0.56 35.43 -11.92
C THR A 705 -1.46 34.41 -11.18
N ARG A 706 -1.12 33.11 -11.28
CA ARG A 706 -1.83 32.07 -10.54
C ARG A 706 -1.61 32.18 -9.03
N ALA A 707 -0.40 32.52 -8.59
CA ALA A 707 -0.10 32.74 -7.19
C ALA A 707 -0.89 33.94 -6.64
N LEU A 708 -0.90 35.07 -7.36
CA LEU A 708 -1.67 36.28 -7.00
C LEU A 708 -3.17 35.99 -6.91
N ALA A 709 -3.73 35.20 -7.83
CA ALA A 709 -5.15 34.82 -7.81
C ALA A 709 -5.54 33.95 -6.60
N ARG A 710 -4.55 33.31 -5.96
CA ARG A 710 -4.74 32.48 -4.76
C ARG A 710 -4.33 33.18 -3.47
N ALA A 711 -3.54 34.26 -3.58
CA ALA A 711 -3.09 35.06 -2.45
C ALA A 711 -4.26 35.87 -1.88
N ASP A 712 -4.36 35.93 -0.57
CA ASP A 712 -5.23 36.88 0.10
C ASP A 712 -4.47 38.18 0.45
N ALA A 713 -5.19 39.21 0.87
CA ALA A 713 -4.62 40.54 1.19
C ALA A 713 -3.48 40.51 2.23
N THR A 714 -3.30 39.40 2.95
CA THR A 714 -2.21 39.23 3.93
C THR A 714 -0.93 38.68 3.30
N ILE A 715 -1.07 38.03 2.15
CA ILE A 715 0.02 37.40 1.41
C ILE A 715 0.57 38.38 0.38
N ASP A 716 -0.24 39.37 -0.07
CA ASP A 716 0.13 40.34 -1.11
C ASP A 716 1.42 41.14 -0.79
N SER A 717 1.60 41.56 0.46
CA SER A 717 2.80 42.29 0.89
C SER A 717 4.06 41.42 0.91
N ALA A 718 3.92 40.16 1.28
CA ALA A 718 5.00 39.17 1.23
C ALA A 718 5.36 38.79 -0.21
N LEU A 719 4.37 38.76 -1.08
CA LEU A 719 4.51 38.50 -2.51
C LEU A 719 5.29 39.63 -3.23
N VAL A 720 4.94 40.89 -2.93
CA VAL A 720 5.63 42.06 -3.48
C VAL A 720 7.08 42.09 -3.03
N ALA A 721 7.37 41.76 -1.77
CA ALA A 721 8.73 41.67 -1.24
C ALA A 721 9.53 40.48 -1.82
N PHE A 722 8.88 39.37 -2.14
CA PHE A 722 9.51 38.21 -2.80
C PHE A 722 9.83 38.46 -4.28
N LEU A 723 9.00 39.24 -4.96
CA LEU A 723 9.18 39.61 -6.36
C LEU A 723 10.14 40.79 -6.53
N GLY A 724 10.32 41.61 -5.48
CA GLY A 724 11.36 42.66 -5.42
C GLY A 724 12.74 42.04 -5.17
N ASP A 725 13.77 42.65 -5.67
CA ASP A 725 15.15 42.18 -5.53
C ASP A 725 15.72 42.30 -4.10
N ASP A 726 14.90 42.75 -3.11
CA ASP A 726 15.32 42.88 -1.72
C ASP A 726 14.54 41.93 -0.77
N PRO A 727 15.11 40.73 -0.48
CA PRO A 727 14.51 39.78 0.46
C PRO A 727 14.56 40.26 1.93
N LEU A 728 15.19 41.38 2.26
CA LEU A 728 15.34 41.93 3.61
C LEU A 728 14.18 42.83 4.04
N ALA A 729 13.33 43.28 3.10
CA ALA A 729 12.19 44.15 3.37
C ALA A 729 10.95 43.45 4.01
N LEU A 730 11.02 42.14 4.27
CA LEU A 730 9.98 41.42 4.98
C LEU A 730 9.95 41.83 6.47
N ASP A 731 9.04 42.73 6.80
CA ASP A 731 8.77 43.10 8.18
C ASP A 731 8.43 41.86 9.03
N THR A 732 8.96 41.89 10.26
CA THR A 732 8.88 40.82 11.26
C THR A 732 7.46 40.39 11.64
N ALA A 733 6.43 41.11 11.21
CA ALA A 733 5.04 40.91 11.56
C ALA A 733 4.30 39.81 10.76
N HIS A 734 4.89 39.27 9.66
CA HIS A 734 4.21 38.31 8.75
C HIS A 734 4.72 36.86 8.88
N ARG A 735 5.05 36.44 10.10
CA ARG A 735 5.68 35.15 10.38
C ARG A 735 4.68 34.00 10.51
N SER A 736 4.07 33.60 9.40
CA SER A 736 3.33 32.35 9.24
C SER A 736 4.25 31.23 8.75
N ALA A 737 3.73 30.04 8.50
CA ALA A 737 4.45 28.94 7.83
C ALA A 737 5.18 29.40 6.54
N LEU A 738 4.71 30.47 5.89
CA LEU A 738 5.32 31.15 4.76
C LEU A 738 6.73 31.67 5.05
N VAL A 739 6.96 32.23 6.24
CA VAL A 739 8.27 32.78 6.63
C VAL A 739 9.26 31.68 6.93
N SER A 740 8.81 30.58 7.54
CA SER A 740 9.65 29.39 7.73
C SER A 740 10.11 28.83 6.37
N LEU A 741 9.26 28.90 5.35
CA LEU A 741 9.56 28.52 3.97
C LEU A 741 10.50 29.50 3.27
N LEU A 742 10.32 30.81 3.46
CA LEU A 742 11.21 31.85 2.95
C LEU A 742 12.58 31.84 3.64
N LEU A 743 12.64 31.49 4.92
CA LEU A 743 13.88 31.28 5.66
C LEU A 743 14.65 30.03 5.15
N LEU A 744 13.97 29.00 4.71
CA LEU A 744 14.59 27.86 4.02
C LEU A 744 15.29 28.29 2.72
N VAL A 745 14.68 29.19 1.95
CA VAL A 745 15.30 29.78 0.73
C VAL A 745 16.45 30.70 1.11
N ARG A 746 16.43 31.33 2.31
CA ARG A 746 17.49 32.21 2.84
C ARG A 746 18.67 31.42 3.47
N ALA A 747 18.46 30.25 4.03
CA ALA A 747 19.51 29.43 4.64
C ALA A 747 20.49 28.83 3.62
N SER A 748 20.32 29.09 2.35
CA SER A 748 21.35 28.89 1.32
C SER A 748 22.52 29.84 1.62
N PRO A 749 23.73 29.35 1.94
CA PRO A 749 24.85 30.18 2.39
C PRO A 749 25.47 31.04 1.28
N THR A 750 24.85 31.14 0.11
CA THR A 750 25.25 31.98 -0.99
C THR A 750 24.26 33.13 -1.16
N PRO A 751 24.70 34.40 -0.96
CA PRO A 751 23.93 35.55 -1.43
C PRO A 751 23.68 35.38 -2.93
N LEU A 752 22.46 35.51 -3.36
CA LEU A 752 22.03 35.39 -4.76
C LEU A 752 22.55 36.52 -5.68
N GLY A 753 23.64 37.13 -5.33
CA GLY A 753 24.36 38.15 -6.13
C GLY A 753 25.79 38.24 -5.72
N SER A 754 26.69 37.66 -6.47
CA SER A 754 28.13 37.92 -6.58
C SER A 754 29.10 36.77 -6.33
N VAL A 755 28.69 35.53 -6.62
CA VAL A 755 29.71 34.52 -6.92
C VAL A 755 29.54 34.15 -8.40
N PRO A 756 30.58 34.29 -9.25
CA PRO A 756 30.56 33.68 -10.57
C PRO A 756 30.29 32.18 -10.30
N PRO A 757 29.42 31.55 -11.09
CA PRO A 757 29.15 30.13 -10.91
C PRO A 757 30.50 29.43 -10.87
N PRO A 758 30.72 28.49 -9.94
CA PRO A 758 31.84 27.56 -10.07
C PRO A 758 31.70 27.00 -11.49
N ALA A 759 32.79 27.04 -12.25
CA ALA A 759 32.76 26.65 -13.65
C ALA A 759 31.94 25.39 -13.76
N GLU A 760 30.77 25.45 -14.42
CA GLU A 760 29.81 24.36 -14.52
C GLU A 760 30.62 23.13 -14.92
N SER A 761 30.71 22.14 -14.06
CA SER A 761 31.33 20.87 -14.45
C SER A 761 30.45 20.35 -15.58
N ARG A 762 30.97 20.49 -16.83
CA ARG A 762 30.23 20.04 -18.00
C ARG A 762 29.79 18.60 -17.77
N PRO A 763 28.55 18.22 -18.06
CA PRO A 763 28.13 16.85 -17.91
C PRO A 763 29.10 15.96 -18.70
N VAL A 764 29.58 14.88 -18.07
CA VAL A 764 30.63 14.02 -18.62
C VAL A 764 30.03 12.94 -19.48
N LEU A 765 30.50 12.82 -20.72
CA LEU A 765 30.34 11.63 -21.53
C LEU A 765 31.58 10.71 -21.32
N ALA A 766 31.47 9.70 -20.49
CA ALA A 766 32.53 8.72 -20.30
C ALA A 766 32.46 7.61 -21.35
N LEU A 767 33.61 7.30 -21.98
CA LEU A 767 33.74 6.25 -22.99
C LEU A 767 34.76 5.23 -22.55
N GLY A 768 34.43 3.94 -22.67
CA GLY A 768 35.41 2.85 -22.53
C GLY A 768 36.35 2.72 -23.73
N PRO A 769 37.38 1.85 -23.66
CA PRO A 769 38.36 1.64 -24.73
C PRO A 769 37.64 1.36 -26.05
N GLY A 770 37.96 2.16 -27.11
CA GLY A 770 37.35 2.03 -28.43
C GLY A 770 35.80 2.13 -28.40
N ALA A 771 35.22 2.89 -27.48
CA ALA A 771 33.80 3.03 -27.22
C ALA A 771 33.02 1.73 -27.03
N LEU A 772 33.67 0.71 -26.41
CA LEU A 772 33.00 -0.56 -26.06
C LEU A 772 31.78 -0.36 -25.15
N TRP A 773 31.76 0.68 -24.36
CA TRP A 773 30.65 1.15 -23.56
C TRP A 773 30.67 2.68 -23.47
N PHE A 774 29.53 3.27 -23.13
CA PHE A 774 29.46 4.70 -22.76
C PHE A 774 28.63 4.89 -21.51
N ARG A 775 28.80 6.05 -20.87
CA ARG A 775 28.00 6.54 -19.76
C ARG A 775 27.86 8.05 -19.84
N VAL A 776 26.63 8.54 -19.71
CA VAL A 776 26.33 9.99 -19.66
C VAL A 776 26.09 10.37 -18.21
N ALA A 777 26.91 11.31 -17.69
CA ALA A 777 26.82 11.75 -16.29
C ALA A 777 26.78 10.58 -15.28
N SER A 778 25.73 10.50 -14.46
CA SER A 778 25.53 9.44 -13.46
C SER A 778 24.71 8.23 -13.96
N GLU A 779 24.28 8.22 -15.23
CA GLU A 779 23.51 7.15 -15.83
C GLU A 779 24.26 5.80 -15.83
N PRO A 780 23.59 4.64 -15.86
CA PRO A 780 24.26 3.36 -15.94
C PRO A 780 25.02 3.19 -17.25
N ARG A 781 26.10 2.37 -17.22
CA ARG A 781 26.88 2.09 -18.43
C ARG A 781 26.06 1.34 -19.47
N VAL A 782 26.14 1.82 -20.74
CA VAL A 782 25.52 1.17 -21.90
C VAL A 782 26.59 0.41 -22.68
N ASP A 783 26.42 -0.90 -22.80
CA ASP A 783 27.35 -1.78 -23.52
C ASP A 783 27.12 -1.74 -25.03
N LEU A 784 28.20 -1.46 -25.79
CA LEU A 784 28.24 -1.48 -27.25
C LEU A 784 29.14 -2.59 -27.82
N SER A 785 29.65 -3.51 -26.98
CA SER A 785 30.59 -4.57 -27.39
C SER A 785 30.11 -5.42 -28.57
N ARG A 786 28.80 -5.69 -28.62
CA ARG A 786 28.16 -6.48 -29.69
C ARG A 786 27.62 -5.65 -30.85
N ARG A 787 27.82 -4.33 -30.86
CA ARG A 787 27.25 -3.39 -31.85
C ARG A 787 28.33 -2.61 -32.54
N LYS A 788 29.19 -3.34 -33.25
CA LYS A 788 30.42 -2.80 -33.90
C LYS A 788 30.20 -1.49 -34.67
N PRO A 789 29.17 -1.29 -35.56
CA PRO A 789 29.01 -0.04 -36.27
C PRO A 789 28.68 1.13 -35.34
N LEU A 790 27.81 0.97 -34.34
CA LEU A 790 27.42 2.02 -33.40
C LEU A 790 28.63 2.45 -32.54
N ARG A 791 29.43 1.49 -32.12
CA ARG A 791 30.65 1.73 -31.37
C ARG A 791 31.64 2.58 -32.16
N LEU A 792 31.95 2.19 -33.42
CA LEU A 792 32.90 2.88 -34.26
C LEU A 792 32.44 4.29 -34.64
N ILE A 793 31.14 4.51 -34.87
CA ILE A 793 30.56 5.83 -35.08
C ILE A 793 30.71 6.70 -33.82
N LEU A 794 30.41 6.18 -32.65
CA LEU A 794 30.53 6.93 -31.41
C LEU A 794 31.99 7.24 -31.08
N ASP A 795 32.90 6.30 -31.30
CA ASP A 795 34.33 6.48 -31.11
C ASP A 795 34.89 7.57 -32.04
N ARG A 796 34.41 7.59 -33.31
CA ARG A 796 34.78 8.60 -34.30
C ARG A 796 34.27 10.00 -33.97
N LEU A 797 33.01 10.07 -33.50
CA LEU A 797 32.39 11.34 -33.05
C LEU A 797 33.08 11.92 -31.83
N ALA A 798 33.60 11.07 -30.95
CA ALA A 798 34.30 11.48 -29.73
C ALA A 798 35.80 11.71 -29.95
N ALA A 799 36.35 11.40 -31.12
CA ALA A 799 37.77 11.67 -31.44
C ALA A 799 38.02 13.17 -31.62
N PRO A 800 39.20 13.70 -31.18
CA PRO A 800 39.58 15.08 -31.46
C PRO A 800 39.49 15.35 -32.96
N SER A 801 38.81 16.41 -33.33
CA SER A 801 38.67 16.83 -34.76
C SER A 801 38.65 18.35 -34.85
N ASP A 802 39.37 18.89 -35.84
CA ASP A 802 39.34 20.32 -36.16
C ASP A 802 38.04 20.73 -36.89
N LYS A 803 37.22 19.74 -37.26
CA LYS A 803 35.92 19.97 -37.93
C LYS A 803 34.87 20.29 -36.88
N THR A 804 34.01 21.27 -37.12
CA THR A 804 32.88 21.63 -36.24
C THR A 804 31.82 20.51 -36.12
N HIS A 805 31.74 19.64 -37.10
CA HIS A 805 30.89 18.44 -37.17
C HIS A 805 31.53 17.43 -38.15
N LEU A 806 31.15 16.14 -37.99
CA LEU A 806 31.53 15.10 -38.93
C LEU A 806 30.42 14.86 -39.94
N ALA A 807 30.76 14.84 -41.23
CA ALA A 807 29.82 14.58 -42.30
C ALA A 807 29.35 13.10 -42.22
N TRP A 808 28.19 12.82 -42.86
CA TRP A 808 27.63 11.47 -42.83
C TRP A 808 28.54 10.44 -43.51
N ASP A 809 29.35 10.83 -44.52
CA ASP A 809 30.33 9.98 -45.21
C ASP A 809 31.52 9.61 -44.32
N ASP A 810 32.07 10.57 -43.54
CA ASP A 810 33.08 10.29 -42.50
C ASP A 810 32.60 9.24 -41.48
N LEU A 811 31.31 9.32 -41.12
CA LEU A 811 30.71 8.37 -40.17
C LEU A 811 30.34 7.02 -40.78
N LEU A 812 30.04 7.04 -42.10
CA LEU A 812 29.80 5.80 -42.88
C LEU A 812 31.10 5.00 -42.97
N GLU A 813 32.21 5.65 -43.32
CA GLU A 813 33.51 5.01 -43.40
C GLU A 813 33.97 4.47 -42.05
N ALA A 814 33.72 5.22 -40.98
CA ALA A 814 34.01 4.77 -39.61
C ALA A 814 33.19 3.53 -39.20
N GLY A 815 31.88 3.56 -39.45
CA GLY A 815 30.97 2.49 -39.04
C GLY A 815 31.04 1.21 -39.86
N TRP A 816 31.35 1.34 -41.17
CA TRP A 816 31.42 0.24 -42.15
C TRP A 816 32.61 0.37 -43.06
N PRO A 817 33.85 0.23 -42.54
CA PRO A 817 35.05 0.45 -43.28
C PRO A 817 35.15 -0.51 -44.45
N GLY A 818 35.41 0.04 -45.67
CA GLY A 818 35.56 -0.71 -46.90
C GLY A 818 34.30 -1.12 -47.65
N GLU A 819 33.10 -0.85 -47.06
CA GLU A 819 31.84 -1.09 -47.79
C GLU A 819 31.54 0.02 -48.83
N ARG A 820 31.46 -0.36 -50.15
CA ARG A 820 31.05 0.55 -51.22
C ARG A 820 29.53 0.53 -51.37
N MET A 821 28.87 1.66 -51.08
CA MET A 821 27.41 1.78 -51.28
C MET A 821 27.04 3.14 -51.90
N ARG A 822 25.81 3.23 -52.42
CA ARG A 822 25.25 4.47 -52.95
C ARG A 822 25.09 5.50 -51.86
N ALA A 823 25.32 6.79 -52.19
CA ALA A 823 25.28 7.90 -51.24
C ALA A 823 24.00 7.94 -50.40
N ASP A 824 22.83 7.79 -51.02
CA ASP A 824 21.53 7.80 -50.34
C ASP A 824 21.35 6.64 -49.36
N ALA A 825 21.82 5.45 -49.70
CA ALA A 825 21.76 4.26 -48.85
C ALA A 825 22.75 4.42 -47.66
N GLY A 826 23.92 4.99 -47.90
CA GLY A 826 24.93 5.28 -46.89
C GLY A 826 24.42 6.30 -45.86
N ALA A 827 23.90 7.42 -46.34
CA ALA A 827 23.31 8.45 -45.50
C ALA A 827 22.12 7.95 -44.66
N HIS A 828 21.27 7.07 -45.22
CA HIS A 828 20.18 6.44 -44.48
C HIS A 828 20.70 5.53 -43.35
N ARG A 829 21.75 4.73 -43.65
CA ARG A 829 22.35 3.81 -42.66
C ARG A 829 22.97 4.55 -41.48
N VAL A 830 23.66 5.67 -41.70
CA VAL A 830 24.19 6.55 -40.64
C VAL A 830 23.07 7.18 -39.83
N ARG A 831 22.00 7.65 -40.46
CA ARG A 831 20.80 8.19 -39.75
C ARG A 831 20.20 7.18 -38.80
N VAL A 832 20.04 5.92 -39.25
CA VAL A 832 19.50 4.84 -38.41
C VAL A 832 20.46 4.55 -37.24
N ALA A 833 21.76 4.51 -37.47
CA ALA A 833 22.75 4.29 -36.43
C ALA A 833 22.76 5.41 -35.37
N VAL A 834 22.75 6.67 -35.77
CA VAL A 834 22.67 7.82 -34.88
C VAL A 834 21.33 7.85 -34.11
N SER A 835 20.22 7.55 -34.79
CA SER A 835 18.91 7.42 -34.14
C SER A 835 18.92 6.31 -33.07
N THR A 836 19.60 5.20 -33.33
CA THR A 836 19.74 4.10 -32.36
C THR A 836 20.59 4.52 -31.17
N LEU A 837 21.73 5.20 -31.38
CA LEU A 837 22.56 5.75 -30.31
C LEU A 837 21.78 6.75 -29.43
N ARG A 838 20.94 7.59 -30.04
CA ARG A 838 20.06 8.51 -29.31
C ARG A 838 19.04 7.78 -28.42
N LYS A 839 18.43 6.70 -28.93
CA LYS A 839 17.51 5.85 -28.18
C LYS A 839 18.19 5.09 -27.04
N MET A 840 19.50 4.90 -27.13
CA MET A 840 20.29 4.22 -26.09
C MET A 840 20.81 5.16 -24.99
N GLY A 841 20.38 6.44 -24.96
CA GLY A 841 20.76 7.39 -23.93
C GLY A 841 21.60 8.59 -24.44
N LEU A 842 21.91 8.69 -25.75
CA LEU A 842 22.68 9.80 -26.31
C LEU A 842 21.79 10.86 -26.99
N ARG A 843 20.51 10.96 -26.59
CA ARG A 843 19.57 11.90 -27.25
C ARG A 843 20.00 13.37 -27.11
N ASP A 844 20.44 13.76 -25.92
CA ASP A 844 20.85 15.11 -25.62
C ASP A 844 22.34 15.38 -25.91
N VAL A 845 23.09 14.31 -26.13
CA VAL A 845 24.54 14.35 -26.42
C VAL A 845 24.84 14.53 -27.92
N LEU A 846 24.00 13.95 -28.80
CA LEU A 846 24.26 13.95 -30.25
C LEU A 846 23.43 15.01 -30.95
N ARG A 847 24.08 16.05 -31.49
CA ARG A 847 23.47 17.12 -32.28
C ARG A 847 23.49 16.79 -33.77
N THR A 848 22.40 17.16 -34.47
CA THR A 848 22.35 17.15 -35.94
C THR A 848 22.69 18.53 -36.46
N GLU A 849 23.63 18.60 -37.41
CA GLU A 849 23.97 19.80 -38.16
C GLU A 849 23.52 19.67 -39.61
N GLU A 850 23.59 20.74 -40.43
CA GLU A 850 23.07 20.76 -41.81
C GLU A 850 23.65 19.63 -42.67
N SER A 851 24.93 19.26 -42.46
CA SER A 851 25.62 18.27 -43.27
C SER A 851 26.14 17.06 -42.50
N GLY A 852 25.83 16.93 -41.19
CA GLY A 852 26.37 15.81 -40.39
C GLY A 852 25.95 15.77 -38.94
N TYR A 853 26.86 15.31 -38.09
CA TYR A 853 26.58 15.09 -36.66
C TYR A 853 27.78 15.50 -35.80
N ARG A 854 27.52 15.91 -34.56
CA ARG A 854 28.57 16.16 -33.55
C ARG A 854 28.09 15.77 -32.15
N ILE A 855 29.03 15.67 -31.23
CA ILE A 855 28.73 15.64 -29.78
C ILE A 855 28.52 17.11 -29.37
N ASP A 856 27.51 17.37 -28.53
CA ASP A 856 27.21 18.68 -27.97
C ASP A 856 28.43 19.19 -27.18
N PRO A 857 28.97 20.39 -27.49
CA PRO A 857 30.09 21.00 -26.78
C PRO A 857 29.83 21.22 -25.27
N ALA A 858 28.60 21.16 -24.85
CA ALA A 858 28.24 21.22 -23.43
C ALA A 858 28.74 20.01 -22.64
N PHE A 859 29.05 18.89 -23.31
CA PHE A 859 29.56 17.69 -22.66
C PHE A 859 31.07 17.61 -22.69
N GLU A 860 31.69 17.24 -21.56
CA GLU A 860 33.10 16.89 -21.47
C GLU A 860 33.28 15.42 -21.84
N ILE A 861 34.16 15.10 -22.76
CA ILE A 861 34.42 13.72 -23.18
C ILE A 861 35.58 13.17 -22.34
N GLN A 862 35.30 12.14 -21.53
CA GLN A 862 36.32 11.40 -20.76
C GLN A 862 36.50 10.01 -21.33
N ARG A 863 37.73 9.65 -21.73
CA ARG A 863 38.07 8.29 -22.19
C ARG A 863 38.77 7.52 -21.06
N SER A 864 38.25 6.35 -20.74
CA SER A 864 38.95 5.38 -19.88
C SER A 864 39.95 4.59 -20.71
N GLU A 865 41.15 4.46 -20.24
CA GLU A 865 42.19 3.63 -20.85
C GLU A 865 41.87 2.14 -20.79
#